data_a94626635c51a2788d276f74650939f4
#
_entry.id   a94626635c51a2788d276f74650939f4
#
_cell.length_a   1.000
_cell.length_b   1.000
_cell.length_c   1.000
_cell.angle_alpha   90.00
_cell.angle_beta   90.00
_cell.angle_gamma   90.00
#
_symmetry.space_group_name_H-M   'P 1'
#
loop_
_entity.id
_entity.type
_entity.pdbx_description
1 polymer ?
#
loop_
_entity_poly.entity_id
_entity_poly.type
_entity_poly.pdbx_seq_one_letter_code
_entity_poly.pdbx_strand_id
1 'polypeptide(L)'
;MKTRSGFCRIPFLIFIPIVLAFALLIFCRPGSAQEKVTLKEVKIAGNLRVEEDGIRLHIKNRPGALFNQAVVEQDVKAIYRMGFFDDVQAELSPQAVLTYTVKEKPYVREIKIEGNSQLSRDKIETALGVTPRTILDRGRVAEGVDKVRKLYNEQGYVNAKIDYALSVESSNQAVVVLDIIEGTRLLIKKVSFEGNRSFSEGELKGLMATKEEWIFSFVTNRGVLDRDILTNDLAILSNHYYDHGYIDHKIDEPIILRDRDGLEVVIRVDEGQQYRVGKVEIGGDLIQDGPQMLKQVKLTSGQIFRGSRLRDDIATITDMYSNRGFAFVQVEPVTKVNAPEKRVDVALVITRGPPVYFNRVLVAGNTKTRDKVVRREIEATEQELYSGSKITQSRNALQRTGYFEDVQLTTKKTAQPDTVDLLVDVREGPTGTFSIGAGYSGGNGFVFNAGIAERNLFGRGQSINGNFAIGSKQQDFVVSYNEPYFNDSKVALGLTAFNTEQDYPDFDERKLGMAVTTSYPLKNLSFPFWRDRKTEASKGSDALNGDAPLTMWDYVRATMAYEFTKDKISNIESGAPASILDAEGTSLTSAVIPGFTYDSRDHFFNPTEGMRSLFAVKIAGLGGESRFVKTDLGARWYYPLLKDPNWGGSYVLALGGALGWGVGYAKPSNGGHDLPLFERYFPGGINSVRGYADRSLGPKEDGDVVGGDKQAIVNVEVLFPIAEQFGLRGLAFFDIGQAFSSVQNISWGEFRRSVGVGARWMSPFGPLRVELGFPLNKKSGDETSVLGFSAGNLP
;
A
#
# COMPACT_ATOMS: atom_id res chain seq x y z
N MET A 1 -10.96 57.63 -42.69
CA MET A 1 -10.05 58.61 -43.34
C MET A 1 -8.95 57.80 -43.95
N LYS A 2 -9.02 57.36 -45.22
CA LYS A 2 -8.40 57.98 -46.42
C LYS A 2 -6.94 58.33 -46.13
N THR A 3 -5.96 57.72 -46.86
CA THR A 3 -5.62 57.81 -48.31
C THR A 3 -4.55 56.75 -48.59
N ARG A 4 -4.59 55.85 -49.61
CA ARG A 4 -4.37 56.00 -51.04
C ARG A 4 -3.08 56.69 -51.45
N SER A 5 -2.16 55.91 -52.05
CA SER A 5 -1.57 56.14 -53.40
C SER A 5 -0.40 55.16 -53.57
N GLY A 6 -0.12 54.36 -54.61
CA GLY A 6 -0.46 54.49 -56.03
C GLY A 6 0.76 54.21 -56.88
N PHE A 7 0.66 53.17 -57.73
CA PHE A 7 1.35 53.03 -59.06
C PHE A 7 2.87 53.17 -59.20
N CYS A 8 3.53 52.09 -59.66
CA CYS A 8 4.03 52.10 -61.06
C CYS A 8 4.44 50.67 -61.55
N ARG A 9 3.70 50.21 -62.57
CA ARG A 9 4.13 49.07 -63.43
C ARG A 9 5.00 49.62 -64.54
N ILE A 10 6.19 49.00 -64.76
CA ILE A 10 6.89 49.06 -66.07
C ILE A 10 7.44 47.61 -66.32
N PRO A 11 7.28 47.10 -67.52
CA PRO A 11 7.55 45.69 -67.83
C PRO A 11 9.01 45.40 -68.17
N PHE A 12 9.63 44.49 -67.52
CA PHE A 12 10.95 43.94 -67.80
C PHE A 12 10.83 42.56 -68.45
N LEU A 13 10.44 42.56 -69.72
CA LEU A 13 10.28 41.39 -70.58
C LEU A 13 11.23 41.44 -71.75
N ILE A 14 12.57 41.53 -71.53
CA ILE A 14 13.60 41.42 -72.67
C ILE A 14 14.97 40.92 -72.13
N PHE A 15 15.17 40.59 -70.86
CA PHE A 15 16.49 40.17 -70.38
C PHE A 15 16.59 38.69 -69.92
N ILE A 16 15.57 37.87 -70.13
CA ILE A 16 15.55 36.47 -69.68
C ILE A 16 16.27 35.47 -70.58
N PRO A 17 16.42 35.61 -71.90
CA PRO A 17 17.11 34.58 -72.69
C PRO A 17 18.65 34.61 -72.66
N ILE A 18 19.30 35.70 -72.25
CA ILE A 18 20.79 35.76 -72.23
C ILE A 18 21.36 35.21 -70.92
N VAL A 19 20.66 35.32 -69.82
CA VAL A 19 21.07 34.77 -68.50
C VAL A 19 20.85 33.25 -68.45
N LEU A 20 19.82 32.73 -69.09
CA LEU A 20 19.60 31.31 -69.22
C LEU A 20 20.61 30.56 -70.07
N ALA A 21 21.13 31.19 -71.11
CA ALA A 21 22.16 30.57 -71.96
C ALA A 21 23.57 30.54 -71.29
N PHE A 22 23.85 31.48 -70.36
CA PHE A 22 25.11 31.49 -69.64
C PHE A 22 25.06 30.57 -68.43
N ALA A 23 23.86 30.33 -67.86
CA ALA A 23 23.65 29.39 -66.77
C ALA A 23 23.70 27.94 -67.25
N LEU A 24 23.34 27.64 -68.49
CA LEU A 24 23.39 26.30 -69.07
C LEU A 24 24.81 25.88 -69.49
N LEU A 25 25.75 26.84 -69.68
CA LEU A 25 27.15 26.53 -69.99
C LEU A 25 28.04 26.30 -68.72
N ILE A 26 27.57 26.67 -67.58
CA ILE A 26 28.29 26.43 -66.30
C ILE A 26 27.92 25.06 -65.67
N PHE A 27 26.86 24.39 -66.10
CA PHE A 27 26.43 23.11 -65.59
C PHE A 27 26.85 21.85 -66.36
N CYS A 28 27.56 22.01 -67.47
CA CYS A 28 28.27 20.91 -68.15
C CYS A 28 29.71 20.78 -67.64
N ARG A 29 29.90 20.48 -66.35
CA ARG A 29 31.11 19.76 -65.99
C ARG A 29 30.91 18.29 -66.40
N PRO A 30 31.85 17.69 -67.14
CA PRO A 30 31.86 16.29 -67.39
C PRO A 30 31.88 15.61 -65.97
N GLY A 31 30.85 14.81 -65.66
CA GLY A 31 30.88 13.95 -64.53
C GLY A 31 32.19 13.15 -64.59
N SER A 32 33.05 13.39 -63.62
CA SER A 32 34.19 12.53 -63.40
C SER A 32 33.62 11.14 -63.28
N ALA A 33 33.90 10.27 -64.20
CA ALA A 33 33.64 8.86 -64.05
C ALA A 33 34.35 8.44 -62.78
N GLN A 34 33.57 8.21 -61.72
CA GLN A 34 34.05 7.74 -60.40
C GLN A 34 34.69 6.38 -60.72
N GLU A 35 35.99 6.33 -60.79
CA GLU A 35 36.70 5.06 -60.90
C GLU A 35 36.11 4.11 -59.87
N LYS A 36 35.57 2.99 -60.33
CA LYS A 36 34.99 1.97 -59.44
C LYS A 36 36.13 1.36 -58.65
N VAL A 37 36.46 1.98 -57.52
CA VAL A 37 37.48 1.49 -56.60
C VAL A 37 36.95 0.25 -55.89
N THR A 38 37.64 -0.88 -56.09
CA THR A 38 37.35 -2.11 -55.33
C THR A 38 38.24 -2.10 -54.10
N LEU A 39 37.61 -2.24 -52.94
CA LEU A 39 38.28 -2.25 -51.65
C LEU A 39 39.21 -3.46 -51.52
N LYS A 40 40.52 -3.22 -51.36
CA LYS A 40 41.50 -4.29 -51.11
C LYS A 40 41.47 -4.78 -49.69
N GLU A 41 41.28 -3.87 -48.74
CA GLU A 41 41.32 -4.16 -47.33
C GLU A 41 40.37 -3.20 -46.58
N VAL A 42 39.76 -3.68 -45.46
CA VAL A 42 39.00 -2.86 -44.54
C VAL A 42 39.65 -2.98 -43.16
N LYS A 43 40.17 -1.84 -42.66
CA LYS A 43 40.90 -1.76 -41.38
C LYS A 43 40.05 -1.05 -40.35
N ILE A 44 40.20 -1.46 -39.10
CA ILE A 44 39.68 -0.76 -37.93
C ILE A 44 40.87 -0.33 -37.09
N ALA A 45 40.91 0.93 -36.71
CA ALA A 45 41.99 1.52 -35.93
C ALA A 45 41.44 2.34 -34.76
N GLY A 46 42.25 2.47 -33.69
CA GLY A 46 41.87 3.28 -32.53
C GLY A 46 41.02 2.56 -31.49
N ASN A 47 40.61 1.31 -31.74
CA ASN A 47 39.98 0.47 -30.75
C ASN A 47 41.00 0.00 -29.69
N LEU A 48 40.61 0.10 -28.42
CA LEU A 48 41.45 -0.28 -27.26
C LEU A 48 40.90 -1.50 -26.52
N ARG A 49 39.59 -1.57 -26.31
CA ARG A 49 38.89 -2.61 -25.55
C ARG A 49 37.81 -3.31 -26.35
N VAL A 50 37.21 -2.58 -27.27
CA VAL A 50 36.20 -3.18 -28.16
C VAL A 50 36.97 -4.00 -29.19
N GLU A 51 36.72 -5.29 -29.23
CA GLU A 51 37.41 -6.19 -30.18
C GLU A 51 37.05 -5.80 -31.63
N GLU A 52 38.04 -5.87 -32.50
CA GLU A 52 37.87 -5.53 -33.91
C GLU A 52 36.77 -6.35 -34.57
N ASP A 53 36.66 -7.63 -34.27
CA ASP A 53 35.59 -8.50 -34.76
C ASP A 53 34.20 -8.07 -34.33
N GLY A 54 34.05 -7.53 -33.11
CA GLY A 54 32.82 -6.92 -32.65
C GLY A 54 32.37 -5.74 -33.50
N ILE A 55 33.31 -4.87 -33.91
CA ILE A 55 33.02 -3.75 -34.79
C ILE A 55 32.74 -4.26 -36.22
N ARG A 56 33.49 -5.24 -36.68
CA ARG A 56 33.34 -5.86 -38.01
C ARG A 56 31.96 -6.44 -38.26
N LEU A 57 31.28 -6.93 -37.24
CA LEU A 57 29.91 -7.44 -37.35
C LEU A 57 28.90 -6.37 -37.72
N HIS A 58 29.17 -5.12 -37.41
CA HIS A 58 28.25 -3.99 -37.61
C HIS A 58 28.48 -3.23 -38.91
N ILE A 59 29.58 -3.49 -39.66
CA ILE A 59 29.87 -2.85 -40.93
C ILE A 59 29.50 -3.78 -42.10
N LYS A 60 29.07 -3.18 -43.19
CA LYS A 60 28.68 -3.89 -44.42
C LYS A 60 29.84 -4.00 -45.41
N ASN A 61 30.76 -3.03 -45.42
CA ASN A 61 31.92 -3.06 -46.28
C ASN A 61 32.84 -4.25 -45.97
N ARG A 62 33.27 -4.96 -47.03
CA ARG A 62 34.19 -6.11 -46.94
C ARG A 62 35.29 -5.97 -47.97
N PRO A 63 36.45 -6.60 -47.78
CA PRO A 63 37.44 -6.70 -48.85
C PRO A 63 36.81 -7.31 -50.11
N GLY A 64 37.13 -6.74 -51.29
CA GLY A 64 36.54 -7.14 -52.56
C GLY A 64 35.23 -6.46 -52.94
N ALA A 65 34.61 -5.70 -52.04
CA ALA A 65 33.40 -4.90 -52.35
C ALA A 65 33.76 -3.63 -53.13
N LEU A 66 32.83 -3.14 -53.98
CA LEU A 66 32.96 -1.84 -54.62
C LEU A 66 32.74 -0.73 -53.60
N PHE A 67 33.65 0.24 -53.58
CA PHE A 67 33.50 1.41 -52.69
C PHE A 67 32.18 2.15 -52.98
N ASN A 68 31.41 2.40 -51.96
CA ASN A 68 30.19 3.19 -52.02
C ASN A 68 30.09 4.11 -50.80
N GLN A 69 30.12 5.40 -51.01
CA GLN A 69 30.06 6.42 -49.97
C GLN A 69 28.85 6.26 -49.06
N ALA A 70 27.66 5.95 -49.63
CA ALA A 70 26.45 5.76 -48.83
C ALA A 70 26.50 4.55 -47.88
N VAL A 71 27.24 3.49 -48.28
CA VAL A 71 27.48 2.32 -47.43
C VAL A 71 28.45 2.67 -46.30
N VAL A 72 29.50 3.44 -46.58
CA VAL A 72 30.44 3.92 -45.55
C VAL A 72 29.71 4.77 -44.50
N GLU A 73 28.83 5.68 -44.94
CA GLU A 73 28.02 6.48 -43.99
C GLU A 73 27.09 5.60 -43.12
N GLN A 74 26.52 4.52 -43.71
CA GLN A 74 25.74 3.57 -42.97
C GLN A 74 26.57 2.81 -41.91
N ASP A 75 27.78 2.39 -42.30
CA ASP A 75 28.72 1.70 -41.43
C ASP A 75 29.18 2.61 -40.27
N VAL A 76 29.55 3.85 -40.56
CA VAL A 76 29.90 4.86 -39.54
C VAL A 76 28.75 5.05 -38.56
N LYS A 77 27.51 5.19 -39.06
CA LYS A 77 26.32 5.29 -38.19
C LYS A 77 26.06 4.03 -37.41
N ALA A 78 26.35 2.84 -37.98
CA ALA A 78 26.16 1.57 -37.27
C ALA A 78 27.19 1.39 -36.15
N ILE A 79 28.46 1.72 -36.40
CA ILE A 79 29.53 1.73 -35.40
C ILE A 79 29.18 2.72 -34.26
N TYR A 80 28.75 3.94 -34.62
CA TYR A 80 28.38 4.95 -33.61
C TYR A 80 27.18 4.53 -32.74
N ARG A 81 26.21 3.83 -33.34
CA ARG A 81 25.04 3.27 -32.62
C ARG A 81 25.38 2.18 -31.64
N MET A 82 26.56 1.58 -31.71
CA MET A 82 27.04 0.63 -30.68
C MET A 82 27.15 1.29 -29.28
N GLY A 83 27.25 2.62 -29.24
CA GLY A 83 27.27 3.40 -28.00
C GLY A 83 28.65 3.47 -27.32
N PHE A 84 29.66 2.73 -27.81
CA PHE A 84 30.99 2.64 -27.22
C PHE A 84 31.97 3.75 -27.69
N PHE A 85 31.61 4.51 -28.69
CA PHE A 85 32.52 5.44 -29.37
C PHE A 85 32.08 6.89 -29.24
N ASP A 86 33.04 7.80 -29.02
CA ASP A 86 32.85 9.26 -29.05
C ASP A 86 32.94 9.79 -30.46
N ASP A 87 33.80 9.18 -31.30
CA ASP A 87 33.98 9.57 -32.68
C ASP A 87 34.27 8.34 -33.54
N VAL A 88 33.80 8.41 -34.78
CA VAL A 88 34.00 7.38 -35.80
C VAL A 88 34.26 8.09 -37.15
N GLN A 89 35.47 7.95 -37.66
CA GLN A 89 35.87 8.51 -38.93
C GLN A 89 36.17 7.38 -39.93
N ALA A 90 35.88 7.61 -41.18
CA ALA A 90 36.18 6.65 -42.24
C ALA A 90 37.02 7.34 -43.34
N GLU A 91 38.16 6.77 -43.68
CA GLU A 91 39.09 7.31 -44.65
C GLU A 91 39.47 6.24 -45.68
N LEU A 92 39.42 6.59 -46.96
CA LEU A 92 39.86 5.74 -48.05
C LEU A 92 41.25 6.17 -48.54
N SER A 93 42.23 5.28 -48.42
CA SER A 93 43.57 5.55 -48.88
C SER A 93 43.68 5.37 -50.43
N PRO A 94 44.70 5.99 -51.09
CA PRO A 94 44.95 5.82 -52.51
C PRO A 94 45.20 4.35 -52.90
N GLN A 95 45.55 3.49 -51.94
CA GLN A 95 45.81 2.05 -52.16
C GLN A 95 44.55 1.21 -52.06
N ALA A 96 43.34 1.86 -52.01
CA ALA A 96 42.06 1.22 -51.86
C ALA A 96 41.87 0.46 -50.50
N VAL A 97 42.49 0.96 -49.43
CA VAL A 97 42.25 0.50 -48.04
C VAL A 97 41.28 1.47 -47.37
N LEU A 98 40.13 0.95 -46.91
CA LEU A 98 39.14 1.70 -46.17
C LEU A 98 39.45 1.52 -44.65
N THR A 99 39.78 2.60 -43.98
CA THR A 99 40.08 2.58 -42.55
C THR A 99 38.98 3.28 -41.79
N TYR A 100 38.35 2.56 -40.82
CA TYR A 100 37.47 3.13 -39.82
C TYR A 100 38.30 3.42 -38.56
N THR A 101 38.50 4.68 -38.26
CA THR A 101 39.18 5.12 -37.05
C THR A 101 38.15 5.44 -36.01
N VAL A 102 38.19 4.70 -34.89
CA VAL A 102 37.26 4.85 -33.78
C VAL A 102 37.95 5.45 -32.58
N LYS A 103 37.22 6.29 -31.84
CA LYS A 103 37.69 6.82 -30.56
C LYS A 103 36.75 6.32 -29.49
N GLU A 104 37.22 5.37 -28.64
CA GLU A 104 36.39 4.82 -27.59
C GLU A 104 36.08 5.84 -26.50
N LYS A 105 34.84 5.79 -26.00
CA LYS A 105 34.45 6.54 -24.81
C LYS A 105 35.25 6.07 -23.61
N PRO A 106 35.67 7.00 -22.74
CA PRO A 106 36.32 6.63 -21.51
C PRO A 106 35.41 5.73 -20.67
N TYR A 107 35.96 4.88 -19.82
CA TYR A 107 35.21 4.15 -18.80
C TYR A 107 35.50 4.72 -17.42
N VAL A 108 34.51 4.68 -16.56
CA VAL A 108 34.62 5.15 -15.18
C VAL A 108 35.48 4.18 -14.38
N ARG A 109 36.67 4.63 -13.96
CA ARG A 109 37.56 3.88 -13.08
C ARG A 109 37.10 3.99 -11.64
N GLU A 110 36.82 5.22 -11.21
CA GLU A 110 36.58 5.57 -9.82
C GLU A 110 35.61 6.76 -9.73
N ILE A 111 34.81 6.77 -8.66
CA ILE A 111 34.00 7.90 -8.27
C ILE A 111 34.54 8.40 -6.94
N LYS A 112 35.03 9.64 -6.91
CA LYS A 112 35.47 10.32 -5.70
C LYS A 112 34.37 11.27 -5.24
N ILE A 113 34.02 11.20 -3.98
CA ILE A 113 33.03 12.07 -3.36
C ILE A 113 33.74 12.76 -2.21
N GLU A 114 33.75 14.08 -2.27
CA GLU A 114 34.43 14.95 -1.30
C GLU A 114 33.43 15.94 -0.71
N GLY A 115 33.57 16.26 0.59
CA GLY A 115 32.72 17.23 1.28
C GLY A 115 31.39 16.70 1.81
N ASN A 116 31.06 15.42 1.63
CA ASN A 116 29.87 14.80 2.18
C ASN A 116 30.08 14.42 3.66
N SER A 117 29.37 15.06 4.57
CA SER A 117 29.39 14.76 6.00
C SER A 117 28.03 14.26 6.52
N GLN A 118 26.95 14.72 5.93
CA GLN A 118 25.59 14.46 6.36
C GLN A 118 24.93 13.28 5.63
N LEU A 119 25.31 13.04 4.38
CA LEU A 119 24.84 11.89 3.61
C LEU A 119 25.95 10.86 3.44
N SER A 120 25.59 9.58 3.61
CA SER A 120 26.53 8.48 3.38
C SER A 120 26.91 8.39 1.92
N ARG A 121 28.15 7.98 1.67
CA ARG A 121 28.70 7.74 0.34
C ARG A 121 27.80 6.82 -0.50
N ASP A 122 27.30 5.74 0.09
CA ASP A 122 26.44 4.76 -0.60
C ASP A 122 25.12 5.35 -1.11
N LYS A 123 24.51 6.28 -0.33
CA LYS A 123 23.29 7.00 -0.75
C LYS A 123 23.57 7.91 -1.94
N ILE A 124 24.70 8.61 -1.91
CA ILE A 124 25.11 9.51 -2.98
C ILE A 124 25.45 8.72 -4.24
N GLU A 125 26.19 7.62 -4.16
CA GLU A 125 26.52 6.75 -5.30
C GLU A 125 25.26 6.13 -5.91
N THR A 126 24.31 5.71 -5.07
CA THR A 126 23.01 5.19 -5.52
C THR A 126 22.21 6.26 -6.28
N ALA A 127 22.14 7.48 -5.76
CA ALA A 127 21.44 8.58 -6.41
C ALA A 127 22.13 9.02 -7.72
N LEU A 128 23.45 9.04 -7.73
CA LEU A 128 24.25 9.36 -8.91
C LEU A 128 23.96 8.37 -10.08
N GLY A 129 23.69 7.10 -9.76
CA GLY A 129 23.33 6.08 -10.76
C GLY A 129 24.44 5.76 -11.76
N VAL A 130 25.68 6.12 -11.44
CA VAL A 130 26.89 5.78 -12.20
C VAL A 130 27.71 4.80 -11.37
N THR A 131 28.19 3.74 -11.99
CA THR A 131 28.98 2.71 -11.32
C THR A 131 30.37 2.62 -11.91
N PRO A 132 31.41 2.31 -11.12
CA PRO A 132 32.73 2.00 -11.65
C PRO A 132 32.67 0.86 -12.69
N ARG A 133 33.58 0.87 -13.65
CA ARG A 133 33.71 -0.10 -14.76
C ARG A 133 32.61 0.00 -15.82
N THR A 134 31.82 1.07 -15.85
CA THR A 134 30.87 1.37 -16.93
C THR A 134 31.44 2.44 -17.86
N ILE A 135 30.87 2.54 -19.05
CA ILE A 135 31.22 3.59 -20.02
C ILE A 135 30.80 4.95 -19.46
N LEU A 136 31.67 5.96 -19.56
CA LEU A 136 31.35 7.30 -19.15
C LEU A 136 30.28 7.90 -20.09
N ASP A 137 29.12 8.17 -19.55
CA ASP A 137 28.08 8.97 -20.18
C ASP A 137 27.94 10.29 -19.42
N ARG A 138 28.32 11.37 -20.06
CA ARG A 138 28.31 12.72 -19.45
C ARG A 138 26.90 13.18 -19.12
N GLY A 139 25.92 12.80 -19.95
CA GLY A 139 24.51 13.10 -19.67
C GLY A 139 24.01 12.42 -18.41
N ARG A 140 24.33 11.12 -18.25
CA ARG A 140 23.99 10.36 -17.05
C ARG A 140 24.66 10.90 -15.79
N VAL A 141 25.92 11.36 -15.88
CA VAL A 141 26.59 12.00 -14.75
C VAL A 141 25.87 13.28 -14.36
N ALA A 142 25.52 14.14 -15.33
CA ALA A 142 24.80 15.38 -15.07
C ALA A 142 23.42 15.13 -14.42
N GLU A 143 22.63 14.20 -14.97
CA GLU A 143 21.34 13.79 -14.39
C GLU A 143 21.53 13.21 -12.98
N GLY A 144 22.59 12.43 -12.76
CA GLY A 144 22.93 11.88 -11.44
C GLY A 144 23.26 12.97 -10.43
N VAL A 145 24.02 13.99 -10.83
CA VAL A 145 24.34 15.16 -10.00
C VAL A 145 23.05 15.90 -9.59
N ASP A 146 22.10 16.06 -10.52
CA ASP A 146 20.80 16.67 -10.18
C ASP A 146 19.98 15.82 -9.21
N LYS A 147 20.05 14.50 -9.32
CA LYS A 147 19.42 13.58 -8.32
C LYS A 147 20.09 13.70 -6.96
N VAL A 148 21.43 13.80 -6.91
CA VAL A 148 22.16 14.02 -5.65
C VAL A 148 21.77 15.38 -5.05
N ARG A 149 21.65 16.44 -5.88
CA ARG A 149 21.17 17.76 -5.41
C ARG A 149 19.75 17.67 -4.85
N LYS A 150 18.85 16.94 -5.51
CA LYS A 150 17.49 16.70 -5.00
C LYS A 150 17.53 15.97 -3.66
N LEU A 151 18.37 14.95 -3.50
CA LEU A 151 18.55 14.21 -2.26
C LEU A 151 19.01 15.12 -1.09
N TYR A 152 19.93 16.05 -1.33
CA TYR A 152 20.32 17.05 -0.33
C TYR A 152 19.17 18.00 0.02
N ASN A 153 18.41 18.46 -0.97
CA ASN A 153 17.26 19.31 -0.75
C ASN A 153 16.19 18.61 0.09
N GLU A 154 15.93 17.31 -0.15
CA GLU A 154 15.00 16.47 0.61
C GLU A 154 15.43 16.27 2.08
N GLN A 155 16.69 16.56 2.39
CA GLN A 155 17.20 16.54 3.78
C GLN A 155 17.28 17.96 4.39
N GLY A 156 16.82 18.99 3.67
CA GLY A 156 16.80 20.38 4.13
C GLY A 156 18.06 21.20 3.80
N TYR A 157 19.00 20.64 3.03
CA TYR A 157 20.21 21.33 2.59
C TYR A 157 19.97 22.04 1.26
N VAL A 158 19.05 22.99 1.23
CA VAL A 158 18.61 23.71 0.02
C VAL A 158 19.69 24.56 -0.65
N ASN A 159 20.81 24.79 0.05
CA ASN A 159 21.96 25.53 -0.47
C ASN A 159 23.13 24.62 -0.83
N ALA A 160 22.94 23.32 -0.83
CA ALA A 160 23.99 22.39 -1.21
C ALA A 160 24.44 22.70 -2.66
N LYS A 161 25.73 22.97 -2.81
CA LYS A 161 26.37 23.09 -4.11
C LYS A 161 27.08 21.78 -4.41
N ILE A 162 26.77 21.22 -5.56
CA ILE A 162 27.36 19.97 -6.01
C ILE A 162 27.94 20.25 -7.39
N ASP A 163 29.25 20.33 -7.42
CA ASP A 163 30.03 20.46 -8.63
C ASP A 163 30.65 19.11 -8.98
N TYR A 164 30.90 18.87 -10.23
CA TYR A 164 31.58 17.66 -10.66
C TYR A 164 32.68 17.95 -11.68
N ALA A 165 33.75 17.19 -11.60
CA ALA A 165 34.85 17.24 -12.53
C ALA A 165 35.07 15.84 -13.14
N LEU A 166 35.33 15.81 -14.44
CA LEU A 166 35.67 14.61 -15.18
C LEU A 166 37.14 14.68 -15.59
N SER A 167 37.98 13.88 -15.01
CA SER A 167 39.39 13.72 -15.38
C SER A 167 39.55 12.45 -16.20
N VAL A 168 40.01 12.60 -17.47
CA VAL A 168 40.27 11.47 -18.34
C VAL A 168 41.78 11.29 -18.45
N GLU A 169 42.28 10.12 -18.04
CA GLU A 169 43.70 9.77 -18.11
C GLU A 169 44.11 9.31 -19.53
N SER A 170 45.40 9.30 -19.77
CA SER A 170 45.95 8.82 -21.05
C SER A 170 45.60 7.36 -21.38
N SER A 171 45.26 6.58 -20.37
CA SER A 171 44.77 5.20 -20.47
C SER A 171 43.27 5.07 -20.88
N ASN A 172 42.64 6.17 -21.30
CA ASN A 172 41.20 6.25 -21.60
C ASN A 172 40.30 5.84 -20.40
N GLN A 173 40.75 6.11 -19.17
CA GLN A 173 40.03 5.91 -17.92
C GLN A 173 39.59 7.26 -17.38
N ALA A 174 38.35 7.32 -16.87
CA ALA A 174 37.78 8.53 -16.29
C ALA A 174 37.64 8.38 -14.78
N VAL A 175 37.99 9.44 -14.07
CA VAL A 175 37.65 9.62 -12.66
C VAL A 175 36.57 10.70 -12.59
N VAL A 176 35.45 10.35 -11.95
CA VAL A 176 34.36 11.29 -11.65
C VAL A 176 34.59 11.81 -10.24
N VAL A 177 34.82 13.09 -10.09
CA VAL A 177 35.00 13.75 -8.78
C VAL A 177 33.77 14.59 -8.52
N LEU A 178 33.06 14.32 -7.43
CA LEU A 178 31.99 15.18 -6.94
C LEU A 178 32.55 16.00 -5.78
N ASP A 179 32.46 17.30 -5.88
CA ASP A 179 32.79 18.25 -4.82
C ASP A 179 31.49 18.81 -4.25
N ILE A 180 31.25 18.53 -2.97
CA ILE A 180 29.99 18.82 -2.30
C ILE A 180 30.23 19.84 -1.18
N ILE A 181 29.56 20.97 -1.29
CA ILE A 181 29.46 21.96 -0.22
C ILE A 181 28.04 21.89 0.32
N GLU A 182 27.83 21.16 1.42
CA GLU A 182 26.49 20.86 1.95
C GLU A 182 25.72 22.09 2.43
N GLY A 183 26.43 23.11 2.91
CA GLY A 183 25.80 24.32 3.46
C GLY A 183 25.14 24.08 4.82
N THR A 184 24.21 24.95 5.18
CA THR A 184 23.44 24.85 6.43
C THR A 184 22.08 24.23 6.17
N ARG A 185 21.62 23.37 7.08
CA ARG A 185 20.27 22.82 7.04
C ARG A 185 19.27 23.93 7.37
N LEU A 186 18.38 24.23 6.44
CA LEU A 186 17.33 25.23 6.60
C LEU A 186 15.99 24.53 6.69
N LEU A 187 15.30 24.73 7.80
CA LEU A 187 13.98 24.17 8.05
C LEU A 187 12.93 25.29 8.00
N ILE A 188 11.69 24.92 7.68
CA ILE A 188 10.53 25.81 7.72
C ILE A 188 10.22 26.11 9.19
N LYS A 189 10.47 27.34 9.59
CA LYS A 189 10.15 27.86 10.93
C LYS A 189 8.69 28.25 11.04
N LYS A 190 8.14 28.78 9.94
CA LYS A 190 6.78 29.32 9.93
C LYS A 190 6.15 29.15 8.56
N VAL A 191 4.88 28.78 8.57
CA VAL A 191 3.97 28.85 7.43
C VAL A 191 2.92 29.91 7.79
N SER A 192 2.74 30.91 6.98
CA SER A 192 1.78 32.00 7.22
C SER A 192 0.84 32.16 6.03
N PHE A 193 -0.37 32.61 6.31
CA PHE A 193 -1.39 32.89 5.33
C PHE A 193 -1.76 34.37 5.33
N GLU A 194 -1.92 34.95 4.14
CA GLU A 194 -2.41 36.31 3.95
C GLU A 194 -3.73 36.26 3.17
N GLY A 195 -4.75 36.97 3.67
CA GLY A 195 -6.05 37.07 2.99
C GLY A 195 -7.08 36.03 3.37
N ASN A 196 -6.73 35.02 4.15
CA ASN A 196 -7.63 34.01 4.71
C ASN A 196 -8.54 34.62 5.80
N ARG A 197 -9.81 34.85 5.48
CA ARG A 197 -10.82 35.40 6.41
C ARG A 197 -11.80 34.36 6.89
N SER A 198 -12.08 33.37 6.06
CA SER A 198 -13.12 32.35 6.27
C SER A 198 -12.63 31.15 7.01
N PHE A 199 -11.35 30.85 6.91
CA PHE A 199 -10.69 29.69 7.57
C PHE A 199 -9.54 30.18 8.43
N SER A 200 -9.36 29.56 9.58
CA SER A 200 -8.23 29.87 10.44
C SER A 200 -6.92 29.36 9.84
N GLU A 201 -5.82 30.04 10.16
CA GLU A 201 -4.48 29.62 9.74
C GLU A 201 -4.16 28.18 10.23
N GLY A 202 -4.62 27.83 11.44
CA GLY A 202 -4.44 26.48 11.99
C GLY A 202 -5.18 25.41 11.18
N GLU A 203 -6.39 25.71 10.73
CA GLU A 203 -7.17 24.80 9.87
C GLU A 203 -6.49 24.58 8.52
N LEU A 204 -6.04 25.66 7.86
CA LEU A 204 -5.34 25.56 6.58
C LEU A 204 -4.01 24.81 6.71
N LYS A 205 -3.22 25.10 7.75
CA LYS A 205 -2.00 24.35 8.07
C LYS A 205 -2.27 22.85 8.36
N GLY A 206 -3.44 22.56 8.93
CA GLY A 206 -3.87 21.19 9.18
C GLY A 206 -3.96 20.35 7.90
N LEU A 207 -4.43 20.95 6.81
CA LEU A 207 -4.63 20.30 5.51
C LEU A 207 -3.33 20.04 4.75
N MET A 208 -2.30 20.85 4.97
CA MET A 208 -1.03 20.76 4.26
C MET A 208 -0.19 19.59 4.76
N ALA A 209 0.56 18.95 3.86
CA ALA A 209 1.62 18.02 4.20
C ALA A 209 2.91 18.75 4.61
N THR A 210 3.18 19.93 4.04
CA THR A 210 4.25 20.83 4.46
C THR A 210 4.00 21.31 5.89
N LYS A 211 4.94 21.06 6.80
CA LYS A 211 4.83 21.41 8.24
C LYS A 211 6.02 22.23 8.70
N GLU A 212 5.79 23.02 9.76
CA GLU A 212 6.84 23.71 10.51
C GLU A 212 7.72 22.73 11.28
N GLU A 213 8.94 23.10 11.57
CA GLU A 213 9.83 22.32 12.41
C GLU A 213 9.27 22.12 13.82
N TRP A 214 9.73 21.07 14.49
CA TRP A 214 9.40 20.77 15.87
C TRP A 214 10.59 20.10 16.57
N ILE A 215 10.49 19.87 17.88
CA ILE A 215 11.61 19.42 18.72
C ILE A 215 12.31 18.13 18.24
N PHE A 216 11.60 17.24 17.49
CA PHE A 216 12.17 16.01 16.92
C PHE A 216 12.43 16.08 15.41
N SER A 217 12.49 17.28 14.81
CA SER A 217 12.79 17.44 13.37
C SER A 217 14.19 16.94 12.98
N PHE A 218 15.06 16.70 13.96
CA PHE A 218 16.38 16.09 13.71
C PHE A 218 16.31 14.59 13.38
N VAL A 219 15.23 13.90 13.80
CA VAL A 219 14.97 12.48 13.47
C VAL A 219 13.97 12.36 12.33
N THR A 220 13.07 13.34 12.21
CA THR A 220 12.01 13.38 11.21
C THR A 220 12.37 14.37 10.12
N ASN A 221 11.86 14.20 8.91
CA ASN A 221 12.02 15.20 7.85
C ASN A 221 11.02 16.36 7.97
N ARG A 222 10.35 16.52 9.12
CA ARG A 222 9.41 17.60 9.36
C ARG A 222 10.13 18.94 9.39
N GLY A 223 9.58 19.92 8.69
CA GLY A 223 10.19 21.22 8.50
C GLY A 223 11.08 21.32 7.25
N VAL A 224 11.29 20.23 6.52
CA VAL A 224 12.01 20.30 5.25
C VAL A 224 11.10 20.86 4.16
N LEU A 225 11.62 21.80 3.38
CA LEU A 225 10.90 22.37 2.25
C LEU A 225 11.04 21.44 1.02
N ASP A 226 9.93 20.85 0.61
CA ASP A 226 9.79 20.13 -0.65
C ASP A 226 8.81 20.93 -1.54
N ARG A 227 9.26 21.33 -2.73
CA ARG A 227 8.46 22.14 -3.64
C ARG A 227 7.34 21.34 -4.29
N ASP A 228 7.54 20.05 -4.55
CA ASP A 228 6.54 19.17 -5.14
C ASP A 228 5.39 18.95 -4.14
N ILE A 229 5.74 18.71 -2.86
CA ILE A 229 4.78 18.62 -1.76
C ILE A 229 4.04 19.95 -1.57
N LEU A 230 4.75 21.08 -1.56
CA LEU A 230 4.13 22.40 -1.41
C LEU A 230 3.17 22.71 -2.57
N THR A 231 3.51 22.34 -3.80
CA THR A 231 2.62 22.50 -4.96
C THR A 231 1.34 21.65 -4.80
N ASN A 232 1.48 20.42 -4.31
CA ASN A 232 0.32 19.58 -4.00
C ASN A 232 -0.53 20.15 -2.87
N ASP A 233 0.09 20.74 -1.85
CA ASP A 233 -0.61 21.42 -0.76
C ASP A 233 -1.46 22.60 -1.27
N LEU A 234 -0.94 23.38 -2.23
CA LEU A 234 -1.73 24.45 -2.85
C LEU A 234 -2.97 23.91 -3.56
N ALA A 235 -2.85 22.76 -4.24
CA ALA A 235 -3.99 22.10 -4.87
C ALA A 235 -5.00 21.59 -3.82
N ILE A 236 -4.54 21.07 -2.68
CA ILE A 236 -5.40 20.65 -1.56
C ILE A 236 -6.13 21.86 -0.97
N LEU A 237 -5.42 22.96 -0.73
CA LEU A 237 -6.01 24.21 -0.25
C LEU A 237 -7.05 24.77 -1.24
N SER A 238 -6.73 24.79 -2.53
CA SER A 238 -7.65 25.21 -3.58
C SER A 238 -8.92 24.34 -3.59
N ASN A 239 -8.77 23.01 -3.52
CA ASN A 239 -9.92 22.12 -3.41
C ASN A 239 -10.73 22.35 -2.14
N HIS A 240 -10.09 22.68 -1.02
CA HIS A 240 -10.78 23.00 0.24
C HIS A 240 -11.64 24.25 0.09
N TYR A 241 -11.12 25.33 -0.47
CA TYR A 241 -11.91 26.56 -0.76
C TYR A 241 -13.05 26.26 -1.73
N TYR A 242 -12.79 25.51 -2.79
CA TYR A 242 -13.79 25.12 -3.78
C TYR A 242 -14.91 24.26 -3.15
N ASP A 243 -14.58 23.38 -2.20
CA ASP A 243 -15.53 22.54 -1.47
C ASP A 243 -16.34 23.31 -0.42
N HIS A 244 -15.96 24.56 -0.10
CA HIS A 244 -16.71 25.45 0.78
C HIS A 244 -17.41 26.58 0.01
N GLY A 245 -17.51 26.47 -1.31
CA GLY A 245 -18.27 27.38 -2.16
C GLY A 245 -17.51 28.60 -2.65
N TYR A 246 -16.24 28.71 -2.41
CA TYR A 246 -15.39 29.80 -2.89
C TYR A 246 -14.85 29.45 -4.28
N ILE A 247 -15.70 29.53 -5.31
CA ILE A 247 -15.35 29.06 -6.67
C ILE A 247 -14.40 30.03 -7.41
N ASP A 248 -14.43 31.31 -7.05
CA ASP A 248 -13.59 32.36 -7.64
C ASP A 248 -12.29 32.60 -6.87
N HIS A 249 -11.99 31.74 -5.86
CA HIS A 249 -10.79 31.87 -5.06
C HIS A 249 -9.53 31.77 -5.93
N LYS A 250 -8.49 32.48 -5.51
CA LYS A 250 -7.16 32.41 -6.11
C LYS A 250 -6.12 32.19 -5.02
N ILE A 251 -5.20 31.32 -5.27
CA ILE A 251 -4.05 31.10 -4.41
C ILE A 251 -2.82 31.41 -5.25
N ASP A 252 -2.06 32.41 -4.82
CA ASP A 252 -0.84 32.82 -5.50
C ASP A 252 0.29 31.81 -5.26
N GLU A 253 1.34 31.87 -6.07
CA GLU A 253 2.56 31.13 -5.81
C GLU A 253 3.14 31.52 -4.43
N PRO A 254 3.52 30.53 -3.59
CA PRO A 254 4.01 30.80 -2.24
C PRO A 254 5.33 31.57 -2.26
N ILE A 255 5.41 32.59 -1.43
CA ILE A 255 6.62 33.36 -1.23
C ILE A 255 7.47 32.66 -0.16
N ILE A 256 8.68 32.26 -0.51
CA ILE A 256 9.62 31.66 0.42
C ILE A 256 10.61 32.74 0.89
N LEU A 257 10.40 33.21 2.10
CA LEU A 257 11.29 34.15 2.75
C LEU A 257 12.38 33.38 3.49
N ARG A 258 13.59 33.84 3.37
CA ARG A 258 14.75 33.24 4.02
C ARG A 258 15.26 34.20 5.10
N ASP A 259 15.31 33.70 6.32
CA ASP A 259 15.96 34.37 7.44
C ASP A 259 17.23 33.62 7.87
N ARG A 260 17.99 34.18 8.81
CA ARG A 260 19.22 33.57 9.35
C ARG A 260 18.94 32.20 9.98
N ASP A 261 17.76 32.04 10.59
CA ASP A 261 17.39 30.89 11.40
C ASP A 261 16.53 29.85 10.69
N GLY A 262 16.09 30.12 9.43
CA GLY A 262 15.25 29.17 8.69
C GLY A 262 14.45 29.80 7.54
N LEU A 263 13.40 29.09 7.14
CA LEU A 263 12.51 29.49 6.05
C LEU A 263 11.13 29.87 6.59
N GLU A 264 10.54 30.94 6.05
CA GLU A 264 9.13 31.24 6.20
C GLU A 264 8.43 31.07 4.83
N VAL A 265 7.32 30.32 4.81
CA VAL A 265 6.50 30.12 3.63
C VAL A 265 5.23 30.98 3.79
N VAL A 266 5.04 31.97 2.93
CA VAL A 266 3.89 32.86 2.94
C VAL A 266 2.98 32.50 1.76
N ILE A 267 1.72 32.14 2.06
CA ILE A 267 0.71 31.76 1.06
C ILE A 267 -0.35 32.86 1.03
N ARG A 268 -0.53 33.50 -0.13
CA ARG A 268 -1.57 34.52 -0.34
C ARG A 268 -2.80 33.90 -0.94
N VAL A 269 -3.94 34.21 -0.34
CA VAL A 269 -5.24 33.70 -0.77
C VAL A 269 -6.18 34.88 -0.99
N ASP A 270 -6.77 34.94 -2.17
CA ASP A 270 -7.96 35.75 -2.44
C ASP A 270 -9.17 34.83 -2.45
N GLU A 271 -9.96 34.84 -1.38
CA GLU A 271 -11.07 33.89 -1.20
C GLU A 271 -12.21 34.12 -2.18
N GLY A 272 -12.38 35.38 -2.68
CA GLY A 272 -13.54 35.74 -3.48
C GLY A 272 -14.84 35.68 -2.69
N GLN A 273 -15.94 35.31 -3.35
CA GLN A 273 -17.26 35.19 -2.71
C GLN A 273 -17.68 33.73 -2.50
N GLN A 274 -18.45 33.49 -1.42
CA GLN A 274 -19.05 32.18 -1.18
C GLN A 274 -20.35 32.01 -1.97
N TYR A 275 -20.44 30.95 -2.75
CA TYR A 275 -21.58 30.63 -3.60
C TYR A 275 -22.39 29.45 -3.04
N ARG A 276 -23.70 29.54 -3.29
CA ARG A 276 -24.66 28.47 -2.99
C ARG A 276 -25.13 27.80 -4.28
N VAL A 277 -25.58 26.57 -4.16
CA VAL A 277 -26.20 25.85 -5.28
C VAL A 277 -27.51 26.54 -5.66
N GLY A 278 -27.64 26.92 -6.90
CA GLY A 278 -28.88 27.42 -7.50
C GLY A 278 -29.79 26.30 -7.96
N LYS A 279 -30.14 26.27 -9.24
CA LYS A 279 -30.93 25.21 -9.84
C LYS A 279 -30.05 24.00 -10.17
N VAL A 280 -30.54 22.79 -9.89
CA VAL A 280 -29.90 21.55 -10.31
C VAL A 280 -30.80 20.86 -11.32
N GLU A 281 -30.28 20.59 -12.51
CA GLU A 281 -31.00 19.95 -13.61
C GLU A 281 -30.24 18.75 -14.14
N ILE A 282 -30.96 17.74 -14.62
CA ILE A 282 -30.39 16.60 -15.34
C ILE A 282 -31.05 16.54 -16.71
N GLY A 283 -30.25 16.40 -17.76
CA GLY A 283 -30.75 16.32 -19.13
C GLY A 283 -29.91 15.38 -20.01
N GLY A 284 -30.33 15.26 -21.26
CA GLY A 284 -29.69 14.37 -22.24
C GLY A 284 -30.37 12.99 -22.31
N ASP A 285 -29.60 11.95 -22.49
CA ASP A 285 -30.06 10.57 -22.70
C ASP A 285 -30.42 9.89 -21.35
N LEU A 286 -31.59 10.17 -20.82
CA LEU A 286 -32.05 9.66 -19.52
C LEU A 286 -32.46 8.19 -19.60
N ILE A 287 -32.07 7.38 -18.60
CA ILE A 287 -32.49 5.97 -18.42
C ILE A 287 -33.67 5.83 -17.45
N GLN A 288 -34.00 6.90 -16.74
CA GLN A 288 -35.14 7.04 -15.83
C GLN A 288 -35.69 8.46 -15.90
N ASP A 289 -36.86 8.68 -15.34
CA ASP A 289 -37.42 10.05 -15.25
C ASP A 289 -36.48 10.99 -14.50
N GLY A 290 -36.30 12.20 -15.06
CA GLY A 290 -35.38 13.23 -14.47
C GLY A 290 -35.57 13.46 -12.97
N PRO A 291 -36.82 13.59 -12.45
CA PRO A 291 -37.06 13.72 -11.01
C PRO A 291 -36.62 12.51 -10.17
N GLN A 292 -36.61 11.30 -10.72
CA GLN A 292 -36.12 10.10 -10.03
C GLN A 292 -34.61 10.09 -9.98
N MET A 293 -33.95 10.50 -11.07
CA MET A 293 -32.50 10.62 -11.11
C MET A 293 -31.98 11.74 -10.19
N LEU A 294 -32.72 12.86 -10.11
CA LEU A 294 -32.37 13.96 -9.18
C LEU A 294 -32.41 13.53 -7.71
N LYS A 295 -33.18 12.52 -7.33
CA LYS A 295 -33.17 11.98 -5.95
C LYS A 295 -31.85 11.28 -5.60
N GLN A 296 -31.09 10.84 -6.59
CA GLN A 296 -29.78 10.20 -6.39
C GLN A 296 -28.64 11.22 -6.25
N VAL A 297 -28.89 12.47 -6.65
CA VAL A 297 -27.94 13.58 -6.58
C VAL A 297 -27.95 14.17 -5.17
N LYS A 298 -26.77 14.27 -4.57
CA LYS A 298 -26.58 14.85 -3.22
C LYS A 298 -26.55 16.39 -3.23
N LEU A 299 -26.31 16.97 -4.40
CA LEU A 299 -26.25 18.41 -4.60
C LEU A 299 -27.69 18.96 -4.59
N THR A 300 -28.03 19.79 -3.60
CA THR A 300 -29.39 20.34 -3.46
C THR A 300 -29.37 21.86 -3.46
N SER A 301 -30.38 22.48 -4.07
CA SER A 301 -30.55 23.93 -4.13
C SER A 301 -30.52 24.59 -2.72
N GLY A 302 -29.85 25.72 -2.61
CA GLY A 302 -29.73 26.51 -1.38
C GLY A 302 -28.56 26.11 -0.46
N GLN A 303 -27.97 24.93 -0.63
CA GLN A 303 -26.77 24.52 0.11
C GLN A 303 -25.53 25.25 -0.40
N ILE A 304 -24.48 25.33 0.43
CA ILE A 304 -23.16 25.79 -0.02
C ILE A 304 -22.68 24.87 -1.14
N PHE A 305 -22.21 25.47 -2.24
CA PHE A 305 -21.65 24.70 -3.35
C PHE A 305 -20.41 23.92 -2.89
N ARG A 306 -20.34 22.65 -3.24
CA ARG A 306 -19.22 21.76 -2.94
C ARG A 306 -18.80 21.01 -4.20
N GLY A 307 -17.58 21.26 -4.66
CA GLY A 307 -17.05 20.60 -5.85
C GLY A 307 -16.88 19.07 -5.66
N SER A 308 -16.57 18.61 -4.46
CA SER A 308 -16.52 17.18 -4.12
C SER A 308 -17.89 16.52 -4.32
N ARG A 309 -18.98 17.15 -3.84
CA ARG A 309 -20.34 16.61 -4.06
C ARG A 309 -20.71 16.54 -5.53
N LEU A 310 -20.33 17.56 -6.32
CA LEU A 310 -20.55 17.54 -7.76
C LEU A 310 -19.81 16.37 -8.42
N ARG A 311 -18.55 16.13 -8.05
CA ARG A 311 -17.78 14.98 -8.54
C ARG A 311 -18.40 13.65 -8.11
N ASP A 312 -18.84 13.52 -6.86
CA ASP A 312 -19.53 12.34 -6.36
C ASP A 312 -20.84 12.08 -7.11
N ASP A 313 -21.61 13.11 -7.39
CA ASP A 313 -22.86 12.99 -8.14
C ASP A 313 -22.60 12.57 -9.59
N ILE A 314 -21.58 13.14 -10.25
CA ILE A 314 -21.15 12.70 -11.59
C ILE A 314 -20.72 11.23 -11.55
N ALA A 315 -19.91 10.83 -10.56
CA ALA A 315 -19.49 9.44 -10.40
C ALA A 315 -20.70 8.51 -10.18
N THR A 316 -21.62 8.89 -9.28
CA THR A 316 -22.85 8.13 -9.00
C THR A 316 -23.68 7.92 -10.26
N ILE A 317 -23.91 8.96 -11.06
CA ILE A 317 -24.66 8.86 -12.32
C ILE A 317 -23.88 7.98 -13.32
N THR A 318 -22.56 8.19 -13.44
CA THR A 318 -21.71 7.40 -14.33
C THR A 318 -21.80 5.91 -13.97
N ASP A 319 -21.73 5.57 -12.68
CA ASP A 319 -21.85 4.20 -12.19
C ASP A 319 -23.23 3.59 -12.47
N MET A 320 -24.31 4.37 -12.32
CA MET A 320 -25.67 3.93 -12.68
C MET A 320 -25.78 3.51 -14.14
N TYR A 321 -25.16 4.24 -15.04
CA TYR A 321 -25.16 3.93 -16.47
C TYR A 321 -24.19 2.79 -16.80
N SER A 322 -22.98 2.85 -16.28
CA SER A 322 -21.94 1.86 -16.52
C SER A 322 -22.37 0.46 -16.07
N ASN A 323 -23.10 0.38 -14.96
CA ASN A 323 -23.65 -0.90 -14.46
C ASN A 323 -24.85 -1.44 -15.26
N ARG A 324 -25.35 -0.65 -16.21
CA ARG A 324 -26.39 -1.04 -17.17
C ARG A 324 -25.87 -1.23 -18.59
N GLY A 325 -24.56 -1.37 -18.75
CA GLY A 325 -23.92 -1.65 -20.02
C GLY A 325 -23.41 -0.44 -20.79
N PHE A 326 -23.61 0.78 -20.30
CA PHE A 326 -23.17 1.98 -21.01
C PHE A 326 -21.72 2.36 -20.63
N ALA A 327 -20.76 1.61 -21.16
CA ALA A 327 -19.33 1.79 -20.83
C ALA A 327 -18.76 3.16 -21.24
N PHE A 328 -19.38 3.83 -22.18
CA PHE A 328 -18.90 5.10 -22.75
C PHE A 328 -19.78 6.30 -22.40
N VAL A 329 -20.55 6.16 -21.31
CA VAL A 329 -21.36 7.26 -20.83
C VAL A 329 -20.49 8.46 -20.44
N GLN A 330 -20.91 9.64 -20.87
CA GLN A 330 -20.30 10.91 -20.49
C GLN A 330 -21.34 11.73 -19.72
N VAL A 331 -20.96 12.23 -18.56
CA VAL A 331 -21.77 13.13 -17.72
C VAL A 331 -21.02 14.43 -17.62
N GLU A 332 -21.45 15.43 -18.35
CA GLU A 332 -20.82 16.73 -18.43
C GLU A 332 -21.54 17.73 -17.50
N PRO A 333 -20.86 18.28 -16.50
CA PRO A 333 -21.43 19.34 -15.66
C PRO A 333 -21.33 20.68 -16.40
N VAL A 334 -22.46 21.28 -16.70
CA VAL A 334 -22.57 22.66 -17.19
C VAL A 334 -22.91 23.56 -16.01
N THR A 335 -21.96 24.38 -15.57
CA THR A 335 -22.15 25.30 -14.44
C THR A 335 -22.34 26.72 -14.95
N LYS A 336 -23.36 27.41 -14.42
CA LYS A 336 -23.63 28.81 -14.70
C LYS A 336 -23.58 29.61 -13.40
N VAL A 337 -22.58 30.46 -13.30
CA VAL A 337 -22.38 31.31 -12.12
C VAL A 337 -23.23 32.57 -12.25
N ASN A 338 -24.06 32.82 -11.24
CA ASN A 338 -24.81 34.08 -11.04
C ASN A 338 -24.18 34.84 -9.88
N ALA A 339 -23.21 35.69 -10.19
CA ALA A 339 -22.45 36.44 -9.20
C ALA A 339 -23.31 37.41 -8.37
N PRO A 340 -24.31 38.17 -8.94
CA PRO A 340 -25.19 39.03 -8.17
C PRO A 340 -25.99 38.28 -7.09
N GLU A 341 -26.48 37.07 -7.39
CA GLU A 341 -27.26 36.25 -6.46
C GLU A 341 -26.41 35.30 -5.64
N LYS A 342 -25.08 35.22 -5.89
CA LYS A 342 -24.13 34.31 -5.27
C LYS A 342 -24.60 32.86 -5.38
N ARG A 343 -25.03 32.47 -6.59
CA ARG A 343 -25.54 31.10 -6.88
C ARG A 343 -24.83 30.51 -8.08
N VAL A 344 -24.74 29.15 -8.06
CA VAL A 344 -24.26 28.35 -9.16
C VAL A 344 -25.34 27.40 -9.59
N ASP A 345 -25.88 27.58 -10.78
CA ASP A 345 -26.79 26.65 -11.41
C ASP A 345 -25.96 25.52 -12.04
N VAL A 346 -26.37 24.29 -11.84
CA VAL A 346 -25.66 23.09 -12.32
C VAL A 346 -26.61 22.25 -13.18
N ALA A 347 -26.24 22.03 -14.43
CA ALA A 347 -26.92 21.11 -15.33
C ALA A 347 -25.99 19.93 -15.63
N LEU A 348 -26.43 18.70 -15.33
CA LEU A 348 -25.72 17.48 -15.65
C LEU A 348 -26.25 16.94 -16.99
N VAL A 349 -25.46 17.07 -18.05
CA VAL A 349 -25.83 16.64 -19.40
C VAL A 349 -25.25 15.25 -19.65
N ILE A 350 -26.12 14.31 -19.95
CA ILE A 350 -25.76 12.89 -20.09
C ILE A 350 -25.77 12.51 -21.57
N THR A 351 -24.66 11.95 -22.04
CA THR A 351 -24.54 11.27 -23.34
C THR A 351 -24.25 9.81 -23.09
N ARG A 352 -25.22 8.96 -23.31
CA ARG A 352 -25.26 7.56 -22.89
C ARG A 352 -24.38 6.63 -23.73
N GLY A 353 -24.35 6.82 -25.04
CA GLY A 353 -23.76 5.88 -25.99
C GLY A 353 -24.54 4.55 -26.12
N PRO A 354 -24.07 3.58 -26.92
CA PRO A 354 -24.67 2.25 -27.05
C PRO A 354 -24.34 1.37 -25.82
N PRO A 355 -25.18 0.40 -25.47
CA PRO A 355 -24.82 -0.65 -24.52
C PRO A 355 -23.77 -1.56 -25.12
N VAL A 356 -22.81 -2.01 -24.29
CA VAL A 356 -21.71 -2.88 -24.71
C VAL A 356 -21.59 -4.10 -23.80
N TYR A 357 -20.99 -5.16 -24.33
CA TYR A 357 -20.76 -6.43 -23.66
C TYR A 357 -19.25 -6.71 -23.54
N PHE A 358 -18.85 -7.44 -22.53
CA PHE A 358 -17.49 -7.95 -22.42
C PHE A 358 -17.26 -9.02 -23.49
N ASN A 359 -16.29 -8.81 -24.38
CA ASN A 359 -15.93 -9.81 -25.39
C ASN A 359 -14.95 -10.83 -24.82
N ARG A 360 -13.78 -10.38 -24.40
CA ARG A 360 -12.72 -11.23 -23.82
C ARG A 360 -12.12 -10.59 -22.60
N VAL A 361 -11.69 -11.43 -21.66
CA VAL A 361 -10.85 -11.03 -20.52
C VAL A 361 -9.42 -11.46 -20.83
N LEU A 362 -8.55 -10.49 -21.09
CA LEU A 362 -7.13 -10.69 -21.44
C LEU A 362 -6.27 -10.38 -20.24
N VAL A 363 -5.52 -11.37 -19.75
CA VAL A 363 -4.60 -11.21 -18.61
C VAL A 363 -3.18 -11.09 -19.14
N ALA A 364 -2.45 -10.12 -18.64
CA ALA A 364 -1.05 -9.83 -18.98
C ALA A 364 -0.22 -9.49 -17.73
N GLY A 365 1.10 -9.67 -17.80
CA GLY A 365 2.03 -9.34 -16.72
C GLY A 365 2.22 -10.43 -15.65
N ASN A 366 1.38 -11.47 -15.65
CA ASN A 366 1.47 -12.58 -14.69
C ASN A 366 2.53 -13.63 -15.13
N THR A 367 3.79 -13.36 -14.86
CA THR A 367 4.91 -14.24 -15.27
C THR A 367 5.08 -15.47 -14.38
N LYS A 368 4.80 -15.36 -13.09
CA LYS A 368 4.89 -16.41 -12.06
C LYS A 368 3.51 -16.94 -11.68
N THR A 369 2.54 -16.01 -11.49
CA THR A 369 1.18 -16.33 -11.10
C THR A 369 0.42 -16.99 -12.27
N ARG A 370 -0.22 -18.11 -12.02
CA ARG A 370 -1.00 -18.81 -13.07
C ARG A 370 -2.22 -17.97 -13.47
N ASP A 371 -2.54 -17.95 -14.74
CA ASP A 371 -3.69 -17.22 -15.31
C ASP A 371 -5.00 -17.51 -14.55
N LYS A 372 -5.23 -18.77 -14.17
CA LYS A 372 -6.38 -19.19 -13.37
C LYS A 372 -6.49 -18.44 -12.02
N VAL A 373 -5.37 -18.12 -11.38
CA VAL A 373 -5.36 -17.43 -10.09
C VAL A 373 -5.82 -15.97 -10.26
N VAL A 374 -5.47 -15.36 -11.38
CA VAL A 374 -5.95 -14.00 -11.72
C VAL A 374 -7.43 -14.04 -12.09
N ARG A 375 -7.81 -14.96 -13.00
CA ARG A 375 -9.19 -15.05 -13.51
C ARG A 375 -10.25 -15.31 -12.45
N ARG A 376 -9.93 -16.11 -11.41
CA ARG A 376 -10.88 -16.41 -10.33
C ARG A 376 -11.26 -15.21 -9.45
N GLU A 377 -10.43 -14.16 -9.46
CA GLU A 377 -10.68 -12.91 -8.74
C GLU A 377 -11.44 -11.88 -9.61
N ILE A 378 -11.68 -12.19 -10.89
CA ILE A 378 -12.38 -11.31 -11.82
C ILE A 378 -13.86 -11.65 -11.79
N GLU A 379 -14.70 -10.66 -11.46
CA GLU A 379 -16.15 -10.80 -11.42
C GLU A 379 -16.82 -10.54 -12.77
N ALA A 380 -16.11 -9.85 -13.69
CA ALA A 380 -16.58 -9.61 -15.05
C ALA A 380 -16.47 -10.89 -15.88
N THR A 381 -17.59 -11.36 -16.44
CA THR A 381 -17.67 -12.58 -17.25
C THR A 381 -17.73 -12.23 -18.73
N GLU A 382 -17.08 -13.01 -19.59
CA GLU A 382 -17.15 -12.85 -21.04
C GLU A 382 -18.61 -13.02 -21.52
N GLN A 383 -19.02 -12.22 -22.51
CA GLN A 383 -20.36 -12.12 -23.09
C GLN A 383 -21.42 -11.56 -22.13
N GLU A 384 -21.05 -11.12 -20.96
CA GLU A 384 -21.93 -10.42 -20.04
C GLU A 384 -22.02 -8.93 -20.36
N LEU A 385 -23.14 -8.31 -20.00
CA LEU A 385 -23.32 -6.86 -20.11
C LEU A 385 -22.24 -6.11 -19.29
N TYR A 386 -21.66 -5.07 -19.85
CA TYR A 386 -20.66 -4.26 -19.20
C TYR A 386 -21.15 -3.75 -17.82
N SER A 387 -20.25 -3.79 -16.83
CA SER A 387 -20.49 -3.25 -15.49
C SER A 387 -19.22 -2.66 -14.92
N GLY A 388 -19.24 -1.36 -14.61
CA GLY A 388 -18.11 -0.65 -14.03
C GLY A 388 -17.79 -1.13 -12.60
N SER A 389 -18.84 -1.44 -11.82
CA SER A 389 -18.68 -1.98 -10.47
C SER A 389 -17.97 -3.33 -10.45
N LYS A 390 -18.26 -4.23 -11.39
CA LYS A 390 -17.57 -5.52 -11.50
C LYS A 390 -16.08 -5.34 -11.81
N ILE A 391 -15.71 -4.35 -12.63
CA ILE A 391 -14.30 -4.02 -12.91
C ILE A 391 -13.61 -3.53 -11.63
N THR A 392 -14.24 -2.61 -10.90
CA THR A 392 -13.71 -2.08 -9.64
C THR A 392 -13.58 -3.16 -8.58
N GLN A 393 -14.58 -4.02 -8.41
CA GLN A 393 -14.56 -5.16 -7.49
C GLN A 393 -13.45 -6.15 -7.86
N SER A 394 -13.28 -6.46 -9.15
CA SER A 394 -12.21 -7.31 -9.65
C SER A 394 -10.82 -6.73 -9.36
N ARG A 395 -10.63 -5.41 -9.59
CA ARG A 395 -9.39 -4.73 -9.24
C ARG A 395 -9.08 -4.86 -7.75
N ASN A 396 -10.06 -4.51 -6.91
CA ASN A 396 -9.92 -4.58 -5.46
C ASN A 396 -9.67 -6.02 -4.97
N ALA A 397 -10.30 -7.03 -5.59
CA ALA A 397 -10.06 -8.43 -5.28
C ALA A 397 -8.61 -8.83 -5.60
N LEU A 398 -8.11 -8.50 -6.79
CA LEU A 398 -6.73 -8.75 -7.19
C LEU A 398 -5.72 -8.04 -6.29
N GLN A 399 -5.94 -6.76 -5.95
CA GLN A 399 -5.08 -6.01 -5.03
C GLN A 399 -5.03 -6.64 -3.63
N ARG A 400 -6.18 -7.12 -3.12
CA ARG A 400 -6.26 -7.79 -1.80
C ARG A 400 -5.52 -9.11 -1.75
N THR A 401 -5.22 -9.78 -2.86
CA THR A 401 -4.39 -10.99 -2.86
C THR A 401 -2.97 -10.72 -2.35
N GLY A 402 -2.46 -9.50 -2.54
CA GLY A 402 -1.10 -9.09 -2.19
C GLY A 402 -0.02 -9.76 -3.07
N TYR A 403 -0.40 -10.27 -4.25
CA TYR A 403 0.56 -10.84 -5.21
C TYR A 403 1.11 -9.81 -6.19
N PHE A 404 0.42 -8.68 -6.32
CA PHE A 404 0.69 -7.66 -7.31
C PHE A 404 1.01 -6.32 -6.67
N GLU A 405 2.04 -5.64 -7.17
CA GLU A 405 2.38 -4.26 -6.79
C GLU A 405 1.45 -3.26 -7.46
N ASP A 406 1.05 -3.57 -8.71
CA ASP A 406 0.12 -2.75 -9.48
C ASP A 406 -0.89 -3.64 -10.22
N VAL A 407 -2.13 -3.16 -10.29
CA VAL A 407 -3.24 -3.85 -10.97
C VAL A 407 -4.03 -2.82 -11.76
N GLN A 408 -3.96 -2.90 -13.08
CA GLN A 408 -4.68 -2.03 -14.00
C GLN A 408 -5.72 -2.83 -14.78
N LEU A 409 -6.98 -2.43 -14.66
CA LEU A 409 -8.05 -2.96 -15.46
C LEU A 409 -8.53 -1.87 -16.42
N THR A 410 -8.33 -2.11 -17.71
CA THR A 410 -8.73 -1.19 -18.78
C THR A 410 -9.60 -1.87 -19.81
N THR A 411 -10.49 -1.11 -20.44
CA THR A 411 -11.35 -1.64 -21.50
C THR A 411 -10.88 -1.13 -22.85
N LYS A 412 -10.81 -2.02 -23.82
CA LYS A 412 -10.44 -1.71 -25.21
C LYS A 412 -11.61 -2.01 -26.15
N LYS A 413 -11.97 -1.04 -26.98
CA LYS A 413 -12.98 -1.25 -28.03
C LYS A 413 -12.50 -2.34 -29.00
N THR A 414 -13.42 -3.22 -29.39
CA THR A 414 -13.18 -4.23 -30.43
C THR A 414 -13.59 -3.72 -31.81
N ALA A 415 -13.45 -4.54 -32.83
CA ALA A 415 -13.96 -4.23 -34.17
C ALA A 415 -15.51 -4.20 -34.22
N GLN A 416 -16.17 -4.85 -33.27
CA GLN A 416 -17.64 -4.81 -33.12
C GLN A 416 -18.01 -3.62 -32.24
N PRO A 417 -18.95 -2.76 -32.62
CA PRO A 417 -19.24 -1.51 -31.92
C PRO A 417 -19.89 -1.70 -30.52
N ASP A 418 -20.48 -2.89 -30.28
CA ASP A 418 -21.20 -3.26 -29.06
C ASP A 418 -20.40 -4.13 -28.10
N THR A 419 -19.08 -4.28 -28.32
CA THR A 419 -18.25 -5.12 -27.47
C THR A 419 -16.94 -4.44 -27.06
N VAL A 420 -16.45 -4.80 -25.85
CA VAL A 420 -15.15 -4.35 -25.31
C VAL A 420 -14.36 -5.54 -24.78
N ASP A 421 -13.07 -5.54 -25.02
CA ASP A 421 -12.14 -6.44 -24.31
C ASP A 421 -11.74 -5.82 -22.97
N LEU A 422 -11.75 -6.62 -21.91
CA LEU A 422 -11.22 -6.26 -20.61
C LEU A 422 -9.75 -6.69 -20.55
N LEU A 423 -8.85 -5.73 -20.53
CA LEU A 423 -7.42 -5.95 -20.33
C LEU A 423 -7.10 -5.83 -18.84
N VAL A 424 -6.58 -6.90 -18.27
CA VAL A 424 -6.13 -7.02 -16.89
C VAL A 424 -4.61 -7.08 -16.93
N ASP A 425 -3.97 -5.94 -16.71
CA ASP A 425 -2.51 -5.82 -16.68
C ASP A 425 -2.04 -5.78 -15.23
N VAL A 426 -1.21 -6.74 -14.85
CA VAL A 426 -0.72 -6.89 -13.48
C VAL A 426 0.80 -6.83 -13.44
N ARG A 427 1.34 -6.16 -12.42
CA ARG A 427 2.76 -6.18 -12.11
C ARG A 427 2.98 -6.97 -10.82
N GLU A 428 3.65 -8.11 -10.94
CA GLU A 428 3.90 -9.00 -9.80
C GLU A 428 4.87 -8.39 -8.81
N GLY A 429 4.50 -8.45 -7.52
CA GLY A 429 5.34 -8.09 -6.40
C GLY A 429 6.00 -9.30 -5.73
N PRO A 430 6.88 -9.07 -4.75
CA PRO A 430 7.44 -10.12 -3.92
C PRO A 430 6.35 -10.75 -3.04
N THR A 431 6.14 -12.06 -3.15
CA THR A 431 5.15 -12.82 -2.36
C THR A 431 5.78 -13.55 -1.18
N GLY A 432 7.09 -13.76 -1.23
CA GLY A 432 7.88 -14.32 -0.14
C GLY A 432 8.27 -13.27 0.89
N THR A 433 8.14 -13.60 2.18
CA THR A 433 8.61 -12.76 3.28
C THR A 433 9.45 -13.58 4.25
N PHE A 434 10.51 -12.96 4.75
CA PHE A 434 11.34 -13.50 5.81
C PHE A 434 11.41 -12.45 6.91
N SER A 435 11.20 -12.87 8.15
CA SER A 435 11.25 -12.00 9.32
C SER A 435 12.09 -12.63 10.42
N ILE A 436 12.90 -11.81 11.08
CA ILE A 436 13.62 -12.16 12.31
C ILE A 436 13.33 -11.05 13.32
N GLY A 437 13.06 -11.44 14.55
CA GLY A 437 12.82 -10.52 15.63
C GLY A 437 13.28 -11.08 16.96
N ALA A 438 13.50 -10.19 17.91
CA ALA A 438 13.69 -10.56 19.32
C ALA A 438 12.76 -9.71 20.15
N GLY A 439 12.16 -10.32 21.16
CA GLY A 439 11.23 -9.67 22.06
C GLY A 439 11.47 -10.08 23.51
N TYR A 440 10.85 -9.33 24.40
CA TYR A 440 10.79 -9.66 25.82
C TYR A 440 9.36 -9.45 26.31
N SER A 441 8.83 -10.36 27.08
CA SER A 441 7.56 -10.19 27.78
C SER A 441 7.69 -10.66 29.23
N GLY A 442 6.90 -10.10 30.13
CA GLY A 442 6.93 -10.47 31.56
C GLY A 442 6.64 -11.96 31.82
N GLY A 443 5.73 -12.56 31.02
CA GLY A 443 5.37 -13.98 31.12
C GLY A 443 6.41 -14.92 30.48
N ASN A 444 6.90 -14.57 29.28
CA ASN A 444 7.71 -15.49 28.46
C ASN A 444 9.22 -15.21 28.50
N GLY A 445 9.64 -14.10 29.14
CA GLY A 445 11.05 -13.70 29.15
C GLY A 445 11.53 -13.22 27.75
N PHE A 446 12.79 -13.44 27.44
CA PHE A 446 13.36 -13.17 26.10
C PHE A 446 12.92 -14.26 25.13
N VAL A 447 12.45 -13.84 23.95
CA VAL A 447 12.01 -14.72 22.85
C VAL A 447 12.62 -14.23 21.55
N PHE A 448 13.24 -15.13 20.80
CA PHE A 448 13.65 -14.92 19.41
C PHE A 448 12.58 -15.50 18.50
N ASN A 449 12.14 -14.71 17.53
CA ASN A 449 11.13 -15.10 16.55
C ASN A 449 11.75 -15.11 15.17
N ALA A 450 11.47 -16.14 14.38
CA ALA A 450 11.78 -16.22 12.96
C ALA A 450 10.52 -16.63 12.20
N GLY A 451 10.24 -15.96 11.11
CA GLY A 451 9.11 -16.24 10.25
C GLY A 451 9.53 -16.37 8.80
N ILE A 452 8.99 -17.34 8.12
CA ILE A 452 9.08 -17.48 6.66
C ILE A 452 7.69 -17.68 6.10
N ALA A 453 7.33 -16.91 5.10
CA ALA A 453 6.04 -17.05 4.44
C ALA A 453 6.17 -16.88 2.94
N GLU A 454 5.46 -17.71 2.19
CA GLU A 454 5.24 -17.57 0.76
C GLU A 454 3.73 -17.55 0.53
N ARG A 455 3.21 -16.44 -0.04
CA ARG A 455 1.77 -16.25 -0.23
C ARG A 455 1.25 -16.81 -1.54
N ASN A 456 2.13 -17.01 -2.51
CA ASN A 456 1.78 -17.50 -3.85
C ASN A 456 2.65 -18.66 -4.28
N LEU A 457 2.61 -19.74 -3.49
CA LEU A 457 3.44 -20.92 -3.67
C LEU A 457 3.28 -21.51 -5.10
N PHE A 458 4.40 -21.57 -5.84
CA PHE A 458 4.44 -22.01 -7.24
C PHE A 458 3.45 -21.29 -8.19
N GLY A 459 3.06 -20.04 -7.84
CA GLY A 459 2.11 -19.26 -8.63
C GLY A 459 0.68 -19.79 -8.59
N ARG A 460 0.34 -20.65 -7.63
CA ARG A 460 -0.99 -21.30 -7.53
C ARG A 460 -1.96 -20.54 -6.63
N GLY A 461 -1.51 -19.44 -5.97
CA GLY A 461 -2.29 -18.73 -4.99
C GLY A 461 -2.45 -19.47 -3.65
N GLN A 462 -1.66 -20.50 -3.45
CA GLN A 462 -1.54 -21.23 -2.18
C GLN A 462 -0.53 -20.51 -1.28
N SER A 463 -0.67 -20.61 0.02
CA SER A 463 0.32 -20.05 0.95
C SER A 463 0.90 -21.09 1.88
N ILE A 464 2.16 -20.90 2.24
CA ILE A 464 2.82 -21.64 3.32
C ILE A 464 3.47 -20.63 4.26
N ASN A 465 3.29 -20.85 5.57
CA ASN A 465 3.87 -20.03 6.61
C ASN A 465 4.55 -20.92 7.63
N GLY A 466 5.79 -20.59 8.00
CA GLY A 466 6.50 -21.17 9.13
C GLY A 466 6.81 -20.08 10.15
N ASN A 467 6.38 -20.26 11.39
CA ASN A 467 6.67 -19.38 12.51
C ASN A 467 7.41 -20.18 13.58
N PHE A 468 8.52 -19.64 14.03
CA PHE A 468 9.41 -20.24 15.01
C PHE A 468 9.66 -19.22 16.11
N ALA A 469 9.38 -19.57 17.35
CA ALA A 469 9.72 -18.77 18.52
C ALA A 469 10.52 -19.62 19.49
N ILE A 470 11.66 -19.12 19.95
CA ILE A 470 12.50 -19.79 20.92
C ILE A 470 12.91 -18.79 22.00
N GLY A 471 12.54 -19.06 23.22
CA GLY A 471 12.82 -18.23 24.37
C GLY A 471 13.20 -19.04 25.61
N SER A 472 13.37 -18.33 26.73
CA SER A 472 13.71 -18.95 28.02
C SER A 472 12.57 -19.78 28.62
N LYS A 473 11.31 -19.43 28.28
CA LYS A 473 10.10 -20.06 28.81
C LYS A 473 9.11 -20.47 27.72
N GLN A 474 9.50 -20.38 26.46
CA GLN A 474 8.62 -20.65 25.33
C GLN A 474 9.40 -21.20 24.15
N GLN A 475 8.84 -22.26 23.54
CA GLN A 475 9.32 -22.76 22.25
C GLN A 475 8.11 -23.10 21.37
N ASP A 476 7.97 -22.38 20.25
CA ASP A 476 6.88 -22.59 19.31
C ASP A 476 7.42 -22.88 17.91
N PHE A 477 6.93 -23.95 17.32
CA PHE A 477 7.15 -24.34 15.94
C PHE A 477 5.80 -24.55 15.28
N VAL A 478 5.41 -23.64 14.39
CA VAL A 478 4.10 -23.69 13.71
C VAL A 478 4.33 -23.59 12.21
N VAL A 479 3.84 -24.58 11.46
CA VAL A 479 3.84 -24.58 10.00
C VAL A 479 2.40 -24.70 9.52
N SER A 480 2.00 -23.79 8.67
CA SER A 480 0.64 -23.72 8.11
C SER A 480 0.67 -23.66 6.60
N TYR A 481 -0.12 -24.48 5.95
CA TYR A 481 -0.40 -24.44 4.51
C TYR A 481 -1.86 -24.02 4.32
N ASN A 482 -2.14 -23.15 3.36
CA ASN A 482 -3.51 -22.73 3.05
C ASN A 482 -3.76 -22.71 1.54
N GLU A 483 -4.82 -23.40 1.12
CA GLU A 483 -5.39 -23.38 -0.22
C GLU A 483 -6.72 -22.60 -0.18
N PRO A 484 -6.76 -21.37 -0.69
CA PRO A 484 -7.96 -20.52 -0.59
C PRO A 484 -9.14 -20.97 -1.48
N TYR A 485 -8.88 -21.80 -2.49
CA TYR A 485 -9.88 -22.28 -3.45
C TYR A 485 -9.76 -23.78 -3.68
N PHE A 486 -10.03 -24.56 -2.62
CA PHE A 486 -9.94 -26.01 -2.68
C PHE A 486 -10.84 -26.61 -3.76
N ASN A 487 -10.25 -27.36 -4.68
CA ASN A 487 -10.93 -27.93 -5.85
C ASN A 487 -11.73 -26.89 -6.66
N ASP A 488 -11.16 -25.69 -6.85
CA ASP A 488 -11.76 -24.56 -7.57
C ASP A 488 -13.10 -24.06 -7.00
N SER A 489 -13.39 -24.44 -5.77
CA SER A 489 -14.55 -23.96 -5.04
C SER A 489 -14.17 -22.74 -4.18
N LYS A 490 -15.14 -22.05 -3.63
CA LYS A 490 -14.94 -20.96 -2.65
C LYS A 490 -14.62 -21.48 -1.24
N VAL A 491 -14.42 -22.78 -1.08
CA VAL A 491 -13.98 -23.40 0.17
C VAL A 491 -12.47 -23.24 0.28
N ALA A 492 -12.00 -22.63 1.38
CA ALA A 492 -10.59 -22.65 1.70
C ALA A 492 -10.27 -23.87 2.57
N LEU A 493 -9.09 -24.44 2.37
CA LEU A 493 -8.54 -25.57 3.14
C LEU A 493 -7.23 -25.15 3.78
N GLY A 494 -7.13 -25.20 5.10
CA GLY A 494 -5.92 -24.99 5.88
C GLY A 494 -5.42 -26.29 6.49
N LEU A 495 -4.11 -26.48 6.50
CA LEU A 495 -3.42 -27.55 7.23
C LEU A 495 -2.39 -26.89 8.15
N THR A 496 -2.44 -27.17 9.44
CA THR A 496 -1.50 -26.64 10.41
C THR A 496 -0.89 -27.77 11.20
N ALA A 497 0.41 -27.75 11.37
CA ALA A 497 1.14 -28.62 12.29
C ALA A 497 1.90 -27.74 13.29
N PHE A 498 1.88 -28.10 14.55
CA PHE A 498 2.50 -27.30 15.59
C PHE A 498 3.09 -28.14 16.70
N ASN A 499 4.17 -27.64 17.30
CA ASN A 499 4.77 -28.12 18.54
C ASN A 499 5.08 -26.90 19.40
N THR A 500 4.33 -26.71 20.46
CA THR A 500 4.48 -25.57 21.37
C THR A 500 4.84 -26.07 22.75
N GLU A 501 5.75 -25.38 23.40
CA GLU A 501 6.18 -25.65 24.78
C GLU A 501 6.20 -24.35 25.55
N GLN A 502 5.56 -24.35 26.71
CA GLN A 502 5.48 -23.21 27.59
C GLN A 502 5.80 -23.64 29.02
N ASP A 503 6.77 -22.93 29.61
CA ASP A 503 7.19 -23.10 31.00
C ASP A 503 6.41 -22.09 31.86
N TYR A 504 5.51 -22.60 32.66
CA TYR A 504 4.77 -21.82 33.64
C TYR A 504 5.41 -21.97 35.03
N PRO A 505 5.14 -21.07 35.99
CA PRO A 505 5.70 -21.18 37.34
C PRO A 505 5.42 -22.54 38.01
N ASP A 506 4.24 -23.10 37.79
CA ASP A 506 3.77 -24.28 38.51
C ASP A 506 3.95 -25.61 37.74
N PHE A 507 4.12 -25.53 36.40
CA PHE A 507 4.25 -26.68 35.52
C PHE A 507 4.71 -26.32 34.12
N ASP A 508 5.22 -27.29 33.39
CA ASP A 508 5.50 -27.16 31.94
C ASP A 508 4.36 -27.78 31.14
N GLU A 509 3.93 -27.06 30.10
CA GLU A 509 2.97 -27.55 29.10
C GLU A 509 3.64 -27.70 27.73
N ARG A 510 3.49 -28.90 27.15
CA ARG A 510 3.89 -29.16 25.77
C ARG A 510 2.72 -29.67 24.96
N LYS A 511 2.45 -29.01 23.84
CA LYS A 511 1.35 -29.35 22.93
C LYS A 511 1.90 -29.66 21.53
N LEU A 512 1.77 -30.90 21.10
CA LEU A 512 2.11 -31.35 19.75
C LEU A 512 0.82 -31.69 19.01
N GLY A 513 0.57 -31.09 17.85
CA GLY A 513 -0.71 -31.30 17.17
C GLY A 513 -0.72 -30.98 15.69
N MET A 514 -1.86 -31.31 15.10
CA MET A 514 -2.22 -30.94 13.75
C MET A 514 -3.68 -30.52 13.69
N ALA A 515 -3.98 -29.60 12.79
CA ALA A 515 -5.34 -29.16 12.53
C ALA A 515 -5.62 -29.11 11.02
N VAL A 516 -6.81 -29.52 10.63
CA VAL A 516 -7.35 -29.36 9.28
C VAL A 516 -8.52 -28.39 9.41
N THR A 517 -8.44 -27.26 8.73
CA THR A 517 -9.47 -26.21 8.81
C THR A 517 -10.07 -26.00 7.45
N THR A 518 -11.40 -25.95 7.37
CA THR A 518 -12.13 -25.50 6.18
C THR A 518 -12.85 -24.21 6.50
N SER A 519 -12.94 -23.30 5.53
CA SER A 519 -13.73 -22.06 5.68
C SER A 519 -14.47 -21.70 4.40
N TYR A 520 -15.66 -21.14 4.56
CA TYR A 520 -16.55 -20.74 3.47
C TYR A 520 -17.16 -19.37 3.73
N PRO A 521 -17.11 -18.40 2.75
CA PRO A 521 -17.75 -17.09 2.92
C PRO A 521 -19.27 -17.20 2.79
N LEU A 522 -20.01 -16.73 3.81
CA LEU A 522 -21.47 -16.90 3.88
C LEU A 522 -22.24 -16.06 2.87
N LYS A 523 -21.67 -15.01 2.30
CA LYS A 523 -22.26 -14.23 1.21
C LYS A 523 -22.72 -15.08 0.01
N ASN A 524 -22.12 -16.25 -0.14
CA ASN A 524 -22.41 -17.17 -1.26
C ASN A 524 -23.49 -18.22 -0.93
N LEU A 525 -23.99 -18.26 0.31
CA LEU A 525 -25.04 -19.19 0.72
C LEU A 525 -26.41 -18.51 0.60
N SER A 526 -27.22 -18.99 -0.33
CA SER A 526 -28.63 -18.61 -0.42
C SER A 526 -29.45 -19.41 0.59
N PHE A 527 -29.58 -18.91 1.82
CA PHE A 527 -30.49 -19.51 2.79
C PHE A 527 -31.92 -19.05 2.54
N PRO A 528 -32.91 -19.97 2.27
CA PRO A 528 -34.30 -19.59 2.02
C PRO A 528 -34.98 -18.91 3.21
N PHE A 529 -34.50 -19.14 4.46
CA PHE A 529 -35.06 -18.59 5.70
C PHE A 529 -34.64 -17.17 6.04
N TRP A 530 -33.54 -16.65 5.42
CA TRP A 530 -32.93 -15.36 5.73
C TRP A 530 -33.06 -14.37 4.57
N ARG A 531 -33.91 -14.64 3.61
CA ARG A 531 -34.27 -13.67 2.59
C ARG A 531 -35.05 -12.56 3.28
N ASP A 532 -34.35 -11.52 3.67
CA ASP A 532 -34.93 -10.31 4.20
C ASP A 532 -36.05 -9.85 3.24
N ARG A 533 -37.26 -9.65 3.74
CA ARG A 533 -38.38 -9.07 2.97
C ARG A 533 -38.03 -7.69 2.39
N LYS A 534 -36.98 -7.04 2.92
CA LYS A 534 -36.39 -5.82 2.35
C LYS A 534 -35.70 -6.05 1.01
N THR A 535 -35.19 -7.26 0.73
CA THR A 535 -34.56 -7.57 -0.58
C THR A 535 -35.57 -7.66 -1.72
N GLU A 536 -36.82 -7.87 -1.46
CA GLU A 536 -37.88 -7.83 -2.49
C GLU A 536 -38.41 -6.40 -2.74
N ALA A 537 -38.43 -5.56 -1.72
CA ALA A 537 -38.77 -4.15 -1.87
C ALA A 537 -37.62 -3.32 -2.51
N SER A 538 -36.35 -3.71 -2.29
CA SER A 538 -35.18 -3.10 -2.91
C SER A 538 -34.95 -3.55 -4.36
N LYS A 539 -35.54 -4.66 -4.82
CA LYS A 539 -35.47 -5.08 -6.24
C LYS A 539 -36.09 -4.06 -7.19
N GLY A 540 -36.89 -3.13 -6.70
CA GLY A 540 -37.50 -2.07 -7.51
C GLY A 540 -36.69 -0.76 -7.55
N SER A 541 -35.91 -0.42 -6.54
CA SER A 541 -35.20 0.87 -6.48
C SER A 541 -33.69 0.78 -6.28
N ASP A 542 -33.17 -0.24 -5.55
CA ASP A 542 -31.74 -0.33 -5.20
C ASP A 542 -30.96 -1.29 -6.10
N ALA A 543 -31.62 -2.15 -6.88
CA ALA A 543 -31.00 -2.95 -7.94
C ALA A 543 -30.47 -2.08 -9.10
N LEU A 544 -30.67 -0.79 -9.02
CA LEU A 544 -30.26 0.20 -10.03
C LEU A 544 -28.89 0.82 -9.74
N ASN A 545 -28.45 0.77 -8.49
CA ASN A 545 -27.09 1.14 -8.11
C ASN A 545 -26.29 -0.15 -7.98
N GLY A 546 -25.33 -0.37 -8.86
CA GLY A 546 -24.49 -1.57 -8.96
C GLY A 546 -23.64 -1.90 -7.73
N ASP A 547 -23.70 -1.08 -6.69
CA ASP A 547 -23.20 -1.34 -5.35
C ASP A 547 -24.40 -1.59 -4.42
N ALA A 548 -24.86 -2.86 -4.37
CA ALA A 548 -25.57 -3.26 -3.17
C ALA A 548 -24.65 -2.97 -1.97
N PRO A 549 -25.11 -2.15 -0.98
CA PRO A 549 -24.30 -1.87 0.18
C PRO A 549 -23.81 -3.19 0.78
N LEU A 550 -22.51 -3.27 1.10
CA LEU A 550 -21.93 -4.45 1.70
C LEU A 550 -22.77 -4.83 2.92
N THR A 551 -23.31 -6.03 2.88
CA THR A 551 -24.13 -6.56 3.97
C THR A 551 -23.20 -7.16 5.02
N MET A 552 -23.69 -7.33 6.23
CA MET A 552 -22.98 -8.04 7.29
C MET A 552 -22.44 -9.41 6.81
N TRP A 553 -23.15 -10.08 5.91
CA TRP A 553 -22.80 -11.40 5.38
C TRP A 553 -21.57 -11.41 4.46
N ASP A 554 -21.20 -10.27 3.91
CA ASP A 554 -19.97 -10.12 3.11
C ASP A 554 -18.71 -10.29 3.95
N TYR A 555 -18.81 -10.04 5.25
CA TYR A 555 -17.73 -10.12 6.22
C TYR A 555 -17.71 -11.41 7.04
N VAL A 556 -18.72 -12.28 6.90
CA VAL A 556 -18.86 -13.52 7.68
C VAL A 556 -18.32 -14.72 6.94
N ARG A 557 -17.50 -15.52 7.62
CA ARG A 557 -17.03 -16.82 7.15
C ARG A 557 -17.44 -17.90 8.17
N ALA A 558 -18.03 -18.98 7.70
CA ALA A 558 -18.19 -20.20 8.50
C ALA A 558 -16.87 -20.96 8.46
N THR A 559 -16.47 -21.50 9.61
CA THR A 559 -15.25 -22.30 9.75
C THR A 559 -15.59 -23.65 10.37
N MET A 560 -14.86 -24.67 9.99
CA MET A 560 -14.91 -26.00 10.59
C MET A 560 -13.47 -26.50 10.67
N ALA A 561 -12.99 -26.76 11.89
CA ALA A 561 -11.68 -27.36 12.06
C ALA A 561 -11.81 -28.74 12.74
N TYR A 562 -10.91 -29.63 12.38
CA TYR A 562 -10.62 -30.84 13.13
C TYR A 562 -9.20 -30.74 13.65
N GLU A 563 -9.06 -30.88 14.97
CA GLU A 563 -7.79 -30.76 15.69
C GLU A 563 -7.49 -32.07 16.40
N PHE A 564 -6.24 -32.52 16.27
CA PHE A 564 -5.72 -33.66 17.02
C PHE A 564 -4.44 -33.20 17.74
N THR A 565 -4.43 -33.28 19.08
CA THR A 565 -3.32 -32.84 19.91
C THR A 565 -2.91 -33.91 20.93
N LYS A 566 -1.62 -33.88 21.23
CA LYS A 566 -1.00 -34.55 22.34
C LYS A 566 -0.50 -33.48 23.30
N ASP A 567 -1.20 -33.35 24.44
CA ASP A 567 -0.92 -32.39 25.48
C ASP A 567 -0.17 -33.10 26.61
N LYS A 568 0.99 -32.58 27.02
CA LYS A 568 1.82 -33.13 28.09
C LYS A 568 2.03 -32.04 29.16
N ILE A 569 1.63 -32.38 30.39
CA ILE A 569 1.94 -31.57 31.59
C ILE A 569 3.04 -32.32 32.35
N SER A 570 4.10 -31.60 32.70
CA SER A 570 5.27 -32.16 33.42
C SER A 570 5.96 -31.09 34.26
N ASN A 571 6.96 -31.51 35.02
CA ASN A 571 7.76 -30.64 35.89
C ASN A 571 6.91 -29.83 36.88
N ILE A 572 5.90 -30.45 37.49
CA ILE A 572 5.02 -29.81 38.44
C ILE A 572 5.81 -29.49 39.70
N GLU A 573 5.66 -28.24 40.20
CA GLU A 573 6.33 -27.77 41.41
C GLU A 573 5.89 -28.57 42.66
N SER A 574 6.82 -28.88 43.55
CA SER A 574 6.49 -29.53 44.80
C SER A 574 5.68 -28.61 45.68
N GLY A 575 4.41 -28.96 45.91
CA GLY A 575 3.47 -28.12 46.65
C GLY A 575 2.37 -27.50 45.80
N ALA A 576 2.35 -27.80 44.52
CA ALA A 576 1.26 -27.40 43.62
C ALA A 576 -0.09 -28.01 44.08
N PRO A 577 -1.21 -27.31 43.82
CA PRO A 577 -2.55 -27.78 44.14
C PRO A 577 -2.89 -29.14 43.53
N ALA A 578 -3.79 -29.86 44.20
CA ALA A 578 -4.20 -31.20 43.80
C ALA A 578 -4.74 -31.23 42.35
N SER A 579 -5.46 -30.20 41.91
CA SER A 579 -6.00 -30.10 40.57
C SER A 579 -4.94 -29.89 39.47
N ILE A 580 -3.73 -29.45 39.87
CA ILE A 580 -2.55 -29.32 38.96
C ILE A 580 -1.79 -30.67 39.01
N LEU A 581 -1.58 -31.25 40.19
CA LEU A 581 -0.93 -32.56 40.34
C LEU A 581 -1.67 -33.68 39.60
N ASP A 582 -3.01 -33.68 39.64
CA ASP A 582 -3.86 -34.65 38.93
C ASP A 582 -3.78 -34.49 37.39
N ALA A 583 -3.25 -33.38 36.88
CA ALA A 583 -3.08 -33.13 35.47
C ALA A 583 -1.73 -33.62 34.89
N GLU A 584 -0.82 -34.13 35.76
CA GLU A 584 0.47 -34.64 35.33
C GLU A 584 0.32 -35.77 34.31
N GLY A 585 1.09 -35.73 33.26
CA GLY A 585 1.14 -36.79 32.25
C GLY A 585 0.80 -36.32 30.88
N THR A 586 0.36 -37.28 30.06
CA THR A 586 0.05 -37.01 28.65
C THR A 586 -1.42 -37.29 28.39
N SER A 587 -2.11 -36.37 27.70
CA SER A 587 -3.50 -36.55 27.26
C SER A 587 -3.61 -36.38 25.74
N LEU A 588 -4.38 -37.23 25.10
CA LEU A 588 -4.70 -37.10 23.66
C LEU A 588 -6.08 -36.44 23.52
N THR A 589 -6.13 -35.38 22.72
CA THR A 589 -7.35 -34.64 22.42
C THR A 589 -7.68 -34.74 20.94
N SER A 590 -8.88 -35.17 20.59
CA SER A 590 -9.43 -35.16 19.24
C SER A 590 -10.72 -34.36 19.26
N ALA A 591 -10.75 -33.27 18.54
CA ALA A 591 -11.83 -32.28 18.61
C ALA A 591 -12.27 -31.79 17.25
N VAL A 592 -13.58 -31.53 17.12
CA VAL A 592 -14.17 -30.75 16.00
C VAL A 592 -14.51 -29.37 16.52
N ILE A 593 -14.22 -28.36 15.70
CA ILE A 593 -14.36 -26.94 16.07
C ILE A 593 -15.16 -26.20 14.99
N PRO A 594 -16.49 -26.27 15.01
CA PRO A 594 -17.34 -25.36 14.25
C PRO A 594 -17.23 -23.93 14.75
N GLY A 595 -17.25 -22.97 13.84
CA GLY A 595 -17.15 -21.56 14.23
C GLY A 595 -17.58 -20.60 13.13
N PHE A 596 -17.58 -19.32 13.50
CA PHE A 596 -17.81 -18.21 12.61
C PHE A 596 -16.81 -17.11 12.89
N THR A 597 -16.31 -16.50 11.81
CA THR A 597 -15.48 -15.29 11.92
C THR A 597 -16.17 -14.15 11.18
N TYR A 598 -16.17 -12.98 11.78
CA TYR A 598 -16.61 -11.71 11.19
C TYR A 598 -15.44 -10.75 11.22
N ASP A 599 -15.10 -10.10 10.10
CA ASP A 599 -14.04 -9.10 10.05
C ASP A 599 -14.38 -8.01 9.03
N SER A 600 -14.79 -6.84 9.54
CA SER A 600 -15.12 -5.64 8.77
C SER A 600 -14.16 -4.47 9.02
N ARG A 601 -12.98 -4.75 9.60
CA ARG A 601 -12.00 -3.70 9.91
C ARG A 601 -11.48 -3.05 8.63
N ASP A 602 -11.26 -1.74 8.71
CA ASP A 602 -10.66 -0.92 7.65
C ASP A 602 -9.18 -1.26 7.43
N HIS A 603 -8.46 -1.61 8.49
CA HIS A 603 -7.05 -1.96 8.45
C HIS A 603 -6.71 -3.12 9.39
N PHE A 604 -5.89 -4.07 8.91
CA PHE A 604 -5.58 -5.29 9.67
C PHE A 604 -4.76 -5.02 10.94
N PHE A 605 -3.69 -4.22 10.85
CA PHE A 605 -2.76 -3.96 11.97
C PHE A 605 -3.10 -2.72 12.78
N ASN A 606 -3.74 -1.72 12.15
CA ASN A 606 -4.01 -0.43 12.75
C ASN A 606 -5.46 0.01 12.50
N PRO A 607 -6.46 -0.75 12.97
CA PRO A 607 -7.85 -0.44 12.68
C PRO A 607 -8.30 0.86 13.33
N THR A 608 -9.10 1.62 12.58
CA THR A 608 -9.77 2.83 13.06
C THR A 608 -11.27 2.70 13.06
N GLU A 609 -11.81 1.78 12.27
CA GLU A 609 -13.24 1.53 12.12
C GLU A 609 -13.50 0.04 11.86
N GLY A 610 -14.71 -0.42 12.19
CA GLY A 610 -15.16 -1.77 11.95
C GLY A 610 -15.05 -2.68 13.15
N MET A 611 -15.30 -3.98 12.95
CA MET A 611 -15.35 -4.98 14.01
C MET A 611 -14.70 -6.27 13.57
N ARG A 612 -14.02 -6.94 14.49
CA ARG A 612 -13.63 -8.35 14.37
C ARG A 612 -14.30 -9.17 15.46
N SER A 613 -14.90 -10.30 15.08
CA SER A 613 -15.46 -11.23 16.05
C SER A 613 -15.15 -12.67 15.65
N LEU A 614 -15.01 -13.52 16.65
CA LEU A 614 -14.77 -14.95 16.55
C LEU A 614 -15.75 -15.67 17.47
N PHE A 615 -16.46 -16.65 16.93
CA PHE A 615 -17.24 -17.60 17.71
C PHE A 615 -16.76 -19.01 17.35
N ALA A 616 -16.43 -19.82 18.34
CA ALA A 616 -15.99 -21.20 18.14
C ALA A 616 -16.53 -22.11 19.24
N VAL A 617 -16.88 -23.33 18.88
CA VAL A 617 -17.27 -24.38 19.83
C VAL A 617 -16.35 -25.58 19.61
N LYS A 618 -15.47 -25.86 20.56
CA LYS A 618 -14.55 -27.00 20.53
C LYS A 618 -15.23 -28.20 21.23
N ILE A 619 -15.50 -29.25 20.46
CA ILE A 619 -16.13 -30.49 20.93
C ILE A 619 -15.06 -31.58 20.88
N ALA A 620 -14.54 -31.94 22.04
CA ALA A 620 -13.52 -32.95 22.19
C ALA A 620 -14.15 -34.28 22.64
N GLY A 621 -13.63 -35.42 22.16
CA GLY A 621 -14.13 -36.75 22.53
C GLY A 621 -14.45 -37.69 21.37
N LEU A 622 -14.06 -37.28 20.15
CA LEU A 622 -14.19 -38.10 18.92
C LEU A 622 -13.10 -39.20 18.84
N GLY A 623 -12.28 -39.30 19.86
CA GLY A 623 -11.12 -40.18 20.04
C GLY A 623 -10.17 -39.51 21.05
N GLY A 624 -9.22 -40.26 21.64
CA GLY A 624 -8.38 -39.73 22.70
C GLY A 624 -9.06 -39.78 24.08
N GLU A 625 -8.44 -39.10 25.05
CA GLU A 625 -8.80 -39.17 26.48
C GLU A 625 -9.63 -38.00 26.92
N SER A 626 -9.41 -36.83 26.29
CA SER A 626 -10.11 -35.59 26.67
C SER A 626 -11.55 -35.57 26.16
N ARG A 627 -12.49 -35.22 27.04
CA ARG A 627 -13.94 -35.18 26.74
C ARG A 627 -14.58 -33.94 27.32
N PHE A 628 -14.74 -32.89 26.48
CA PHE A 628 -15.32 -31.60 26.88
C PHE A 628 -15.96 -30.88 25.71
N VAL A 629 -16.80 -29.91 26.05
CA VAL A 629 -17.29 -28.88 25.13
C VAL A 629 -16.81 -27.54 25.66
N LYS A 630 -16.16 -26.76 24.84
CA LYS A 630 -15.66 -25.42 25.16
C LYS A 630 -16.16 -24.43 24.10
N THR A 631 -16.78 -23.35 24.58
CA THR A 631 -17.32 -22.29 23.72
C THR A 631 -16.55 -21.00 23.97
N ASP A 632 -16.01 -20.43 22.92
CA ASP A 632 -15.29 -19.17 22.95
C ASP A 632 -15.97 -18.13 22.06
N LEU A 633 -16.22 -16.95 22.59
CA LEU A 633 -16.70 -15.76 21.88
C LEU A 633 -15.74 -14.62 22.17
N GLY A 634 -15.12 -14.10 21.12
CA GLY A 634 -14.30 -12.89 21.18
C GLY A 634 -14.83 -11.85 20.22
N ALA A 635 -14.86 -10.58 20.64
CA ALA A 635 -15.23 -9.48 19.78
C ALA A 635 -14.40 -8.25 20.09
N ARG A 636 -14.06 -7.48 19.06
CA ARG A 636 -13.40 -6.18 19.19
C ARG A 636 -13.93 -5.23 18.15
N TRP A 637 -14.48 -4.10 18.62
CA TRP A 637 -15.10 -3.06 17.79
C TRP A 637 -14.29 -1.77 17.89
N TYR A 638 -14.13 -1.10 16.75
CA TYR A 638 -13.39 0.15 16.62
C TYR A 638 -14.32 1.21 16.07
N TYR A 639 -14.31 2.37 16.71
CA TYR A 639 -15.13 3.51 16.34
C TYR A 639 -14.29 4.81 16.33
N PRO A 640 -14.21 5.52 15.20
CA PRO A 640 -13.48 6.78 15.13
C PRO A 640 -14.27 7.87 15.88
N LEU A 641 -13.72 8.37 17.00
CA LEU A 641 -14.34 9.45 17.78
C LEU A 641 -14.14 10.80 17.11
N LEU A 642 -12.91 11.08 16.69
CA LEU A 642 -12.53 12.34 16.05
C LEU A 642 -11.42 12.06 15.05
N LYS A 643 -11.46 12.75 13.90
CA LYS A 643 -10.32 12.86 12.98
C LYS A 643 -9.72 14.23 13.25
N ASP A 644 -8.50 14.29 13.79
CA ASP A 644 -7.81 15.54 14.06
C ASP A 644 -7.01 15.97 12.83
N PRO A 645 -7.41 17.04 12.14
CA PRO A 645 -6.71 17.51 10.95
C PRO A 645 -5.32 18.09 11.28
N ASN A 646 -5.08 18.53 12.52
CA ASN A 646 -3.81 19.16 12.91
C ASN A 646 -2.71 18.12 13.22
N TRP A 647 -3.10 16.93 13.69
CA TRP A 647 -2.15 15.87 14.08
C TRP A 647 -2.11 14.74 13.05
N GLY A 648 -2.95 14.79 12.00
CA GLY A 648 -2.99 13.80 10.93
C GLY A 648 -3.46 12.42 11.36
N GLY A 649 -4.16 12.32 12.50
CA GLY A 649 -4.55 11.07 13.11
C GLY A 649 -5.98 11.02 13.60
N SER A 650 -6.42 9.81 13.99
CA SER A 650 -7.77 9.56 14.48
C SER A 650 -7.74 9.17 15.96
N TYR A 651 -8.63 9.76 16.75
CA TYR A 651 -8.97 9.25 18.08
C TYR A 651 -9.94 8.08 17.88
N VAL A 652 -9.60 6.91 18.41
CA VAL A 652 -10.36 5.69 18.19
C VAL A 652 -10.80 5.11 19.54
N LEU A 653 -12.10 4.87 19.70
CA LEU A 653 -12.62 4.04 20.78
C LEU A 653 -12.56 2.59 20.33
N ALA A 654 -11.86 1.75 21.11
CA ALA A 654 -11.87 0.30 20.91
C ALA A 654 -12.55 -0.39 22.09
N LEU A 655 -13.58 -1.17 21.79
CA LEU A 655 -14.29 -2.00 22.77
C LEU A 655 -13.98 -3.46 22.47
N GLY A 656 -13.35 -4.14 23.42
CA GLY A 656 -13.02 -5.55 23.35
C GLY A 656 -13.78 -6.37 24.39
N GLY A 657 -14.01 -7.64 24.10
CA GLY A 657 -14.57 -8.57 25.05
C GLY A 657 -14.28 -10.02 24.68
N ALA A 658 -14.14 -10.86 25.70
CA ALA A 658 -14.03 -12.30 25.56
C ALA A 658 -14.92 -13.01 26.58
N LEU A 659 -15.74 -13.94 26.09
CA LEU A 659 -16.54 -14.85 26.92
C LEU A 659 -16.10 -16.27 26.60
N GLY A 660 -15.86 -17.04 27.62
CA GLY A 660 -15.50 -18.43 27.49
C GLY A 660 -16.30 -19.28 28.46
N TRP A 661 -16.71 -20.46 28.02
CA TRP A 661 -17.41 -21.44 28.85
C TRP A 661 -17.08 -22.86 28.41
N GLY A 662 -16.65 -23.66 29.34
CA GLY A 662 -16.33 -25.08 29.15
C GLY A 662 -17.05 -26.00 30.11
N VAL A 663 -17.41 -27.18 29.61
CA VAL A 663 -18.04 -28.25 30.36
C VAL A 663 -17.42 -29.58 29.95
N GLY A 664 -16.83 -30.30 30.91
CA GLY A 664 -16.40 -31.68 30.73
C GLY A 664 -17.58 -32.66 30.91
N TYR A 665 -17.60 -33.70 30.09
CA TYR A 665 -18.58 -34.78 30.22
C TYR A 665 -17.93 -36.15 30.55
N ALA A 666 -16.66 -36.13 30.95
CA ALA A 666 -15.99 -37.19 31.67
C ALA A 666 -16.04 -36.89 33.18
N LYS A 667 -15.70 -37.85 34.05
CA LYS A 667 -15.74 -37.65 35.51
C LYS A 667 -15.10 -36.32 35.93
N PRO A 668 -15.78 -35.47 36.74
CA PRO A 668 -15.19 -34.24 37.26
C PRO A 668 -13.90 -34.57 38.02
N SER A 669 -12.88 -33.72 37.84
CA SER A 669 -11.68 -33.76 38.65
C SER A 669 -12.03 -33.35 40.11
N ASN A 670 -11.25 -33.80 41.11
CA ASN A 670 -11.49 -33.54 42.52
C ASN A 670 -11.50 -32.05 42.93
N GLY A 671 -11.23 -31.12 42.04
CA GLY A 671 -11.14 -29.70 42.29
C GLY A 671 -12.33 -28.84 41.81
N GLY A 672 -13.44 -29.42 41.35
CA GLY A 672 -14.60 -28.65 40.84
C GLY A 672 -14.34 -28.02 39.45
N HIS A 673 -13.42 -28.56 38.68
CA HIS A 673 -13.13 -28.16 37.31
C HIS A 673 -13.58 -29.23 36.32
N ASP A 674 -14.25 -28.80 35.29
CA ASP A 674 -14.70 -29.68 34.22
C ASP A 674 -13.74 -29.73 33.02
N LEU A 675 -12.95 -28.68 32.82
CA LEU A 675 -11.95 -28.65 31.77
C LEU A 675 -10.62 -29.23 32.22
N PRO A 676 -9.89 -29.95 31.33
CA PRO A 676 -8.50 -30.27 31.54
C PRO A 676 -7.66 -28.99 31.75
N LEU A 677 -6.58 -29.06 32.55
CA LEU A 677 -5.77 -27.90 32.93
C LEU A 677 -5.32 -27.04 31.71
N PHE A 678 -4.90 -27.70 30.63
CA PHE A 678 -4.44 -27.08 29.38
C PHE A 678 -5.57 -26.41 28.55
N GLU A 679 -6.82 -26.53 28.92
CA GLU A 679 -7.97 -25.87 28.30
C GLU A 679 -8.64 -24.84 29.20
N ARG A 680 -8.25 -24.72 30.49
CA ARG A 680 -8.80 -23.75 31.41
C ARG A 680 -8.43 -22.32 31.05
N TYR A 681 -9.19 -21.38 31.57
CA TYR A 681 -9.00 -19.95 31.37
C TYR A 681 -8.17 -19.33 32.49
N PHE A 682 -7.11 -18.59 32.13
CA PHE A 682 -6.23 -17.89 33.06
C PHE A 682 -6.10 -16.42 32.67
N PRO A 683 -7.06 -15.54 32.98
CA PRO A 683 -6.93 -14.10 32.73
C PRO A 683 -5.81 -13.46 33.57
N GLY A 684 -5.42 -12.26 33.19
CA GLY A 684 -4.29 -11.49 33.72
C GLY A 684 -3.26 -11.24 32.61
N GLY A 685 -2.48 -10.18 32.77
CA GLY A 685 -1.43 -9.80 31.84
C GLY A 685 -1.90 -8.94 30.69
N ILE A 686 -0.95 -8.61 29.81
CA ILE A 686 -1.10 -7.60 28.75
C ILE A 686 -2.17 -7.94 27.70
N ASN A 687 -2.53 -9.22 27.56
CA ASN A 687 -3.47 -9.70 26.54
C ASN A 687 -4.91 -9.90 27.04
N SER A 688 -5.17 -9.69 28.33
CA SER A 688 -6.51 -9.91 28.93
C SER A 688 -6.93 -8.80 29.88
N VAL A 689 -6.52 -8.84 31.16
CA VAL A 689 -6.79 -7.81 32.18
C VAL A 689 -5.46 -7.22 32.63
N ARG A 690 -5.10 -6.09 32.06
CA ARG A 690 -3.84 -5.39 32.33
C ARG A 690 -3.81 -4.83 33.75
N GLY A 691 -2.64 -4.64 34.32
CA GLY A 691 -2.49 -4.21 35.70
C GLY A 691 -2.50 -5.36 36.73
N TYR A 692 -2.75 -6.58 36.29
CA TYR A 692 -2.55 -7.81 37.03
C TYR A 692 -1.46 -8.65 36.35
N ALA A 693 -0.74 -9.42 37.15
CA ALA A 693 0.29 -10.32 36.64
C ALA A 693 -0.31 -11.33 35.64
N ASP A 694 0.53 -11.87 34.79
CA ASP A 694 0.09 -12.84 33.78
C ASP A 694 -0.50 -14.08 34.47
N ARG A 695 -1.66 -14.58 33.97
CA ARG A 695 -2.37 -15.76 34.50
C ARG A 695 -2.79 -15.68 36.00
N SER A 696 -2.80 -14.50 36.62
CA SER A 696 -2.99 -14.34 38.05
C SER A 696 -4.47 -14.26 38.52
N LEU A 697 -5.42 -14.25 37.56
CA LEU A 697 -6.83 -14.08 37.85
C LEU A 697 -7.58 -15.40 37.62
N GLY A 698 -8.35 -15.80 38.62
CA GLY A 698 -9.16 -17.03 38.55
C GLY A 698 -9.37 -17.68 39.91
N PRO A 699 -10.00 -18.86 39.93
CA PRO A 699 -10.10 -19.72 41.09
C PRO A 699 -8.72 -20.04 41.66
N LYS A 700 -8.64 -20.12 43.01
CA LYS A 700 -7.42 -20.47 43.74
C LYS A 700 -7.63 -21.72 44.58
N GLU A 701 -6.63 -22.59 44.57
CA GLU A 701 -6.47 -23.71 45.49
C GLU A 701 -5.14 -23.55 46.22
N ASP A 702 -5.08 -23.72 47.52
CA ASP A 702 -3.87 -23.59 48.34
C ASP A 702 -3.05 -22.29 48.12
N GLY A 703 -3.68 -21.26 47.57
CA GLY A 703 -3.04 -19.95 47.25
C GLY A 703 -2.73 -19.73 45.78
N ASP A 704 -2.58 -20.81 45.00
CA ASP A 704 -2.22 -20.76 43.58
C ASP A 704 -3.44 -20.72 42.65
N VAL A 705 -3.26 -20.07 41.48
CA VAL A 705 -4.34 -19.95 40.50
C VAL A 705 -4.40 -21.21 39.64
N VAL A 706 -5.53 -21.90 39.72
CA VAL A 706 -5.74 -23.18 39.00
C VAL A 706 -6.51 -23.06 37.70
N GLY A 707 -6.81 -21.82 37.28
CA GLY A 707 -7.61 -21.55 36.06
C GLY A 707 -9.11 -21.78 36.28
N GLY A 708 -9.92 -21.31 35.36
CA GLY A 708 -11.38 -21.44 35.41
C GLY A 708 -11.96 -22.15 34.19
N ASP A 709 -13.17 -22.68 34.37
CA ASP A 709 -13.96 -23.28 33.27
C ASP A 709 -14.79 -22.24 32.52
N LYS A 710 -14.96 -21.06 33.12
CA LYS A 710 -15.70 -19.91 32.59
C LYS A 710 -14.82 -18.68 32.68
N GLN A 711 -14.94 -17.78 31.70
CA GLN A 711 -14.32 -16.45 31.79
C GLN A 711 -15.22 -15.38 31.20
N ALA A 712 -15.05 -14.17 31.72
CA ALA A 712 -15.60 -12.97 31.07
C ALA A 712 -14.60 -11.83 31.22
N ILE A 713 -14.30 -11.17 30.11
CA ILE A 713 -13.34 -10.06 29.99
C ILE A 713 -13.98 -8.96 29.15
N VAL A 714 -13.81 -7.72 29.57
CA VAL A 714 -14.17 -6.51 28.80
C VAL A 714 -13.00 -5.54 28.86
N ASN A 715 -12.63 -5.01 27.69
CA ASN A 715 -11.59 -4.01 27.53
C ASN A 715 -12.17 -2.77 26.85
N VAL A 716 -11.95 -1.61 27.44
CA VAL A 716 -12.29 -0.31 26.85
C VAL A 716 -11.01 0.46 26.66
N GLU A 717 -10.73 0.89 25.43
CA GLU A 717 -9.53 1.62 25.10
C GLU A 717 -9.86 2.89 24.30
N VAL A 718 -9.17 3.97 24.60
CA VAL A 718 -9.15 5.18 23.76
C VAL A 718 -7.74 5.31 23.22
N LEU A 719 -7.61 5.13 21.90
CA LEU A 719 -6.35 5.31 21.19
C LEU A 719 -6.29 6.73 20.66
N PHE A 720 -5.11 7.35 20.75
CA PHE A 720 -4.86 8.69 20.26
C PHE A 720 -3.53 8.79 19.52
N PRO A 721 -3.41 9.64 18.50
CA PRO A 721 -2.17 9.80 17.75
C PRO A 721 -1.09 10.48 18.60
N ILE A 722 0.13 9.95 18.60
CA ILE A 722 1.33 10.60 19.13
C ILE A 722 2.22 11.05 17.96
N ALA A 723 2.57 10.10 17.09
CA ALA A 723 3.35 10.34 15.88
C ALA A 723 2.89 9.32 14.82
N GLU A 724 1.73 9.56 14.21
CA GLU A 724 1.04 8.60 13.34
C GLU A 724 1.84 8.29 12.07
N GLN A 725 2.61 9.26 11.56
CA GLN A 725 3.55 9.06 10.45
C GLN A 725 4.60 7.99 10.72
N PHE A 726 4.88 7.69 11.99
CA PHE A 726 5.78 6.62 12.43
C PHE A 726 5.01 5.41 12.98
N GLY A 727 3.69 5.42 12.90
CA GLY A 727 2.86 4.36 13.47
C GLY A 727 2.83 4.33 15.00
N LEU A 728 3.13 5.46 15.68
CA LEU A 728 3.13 5.55 17.13
C LEU A 728 1.81 6.15 17.64
N ARG A 729 1.08 5.38 18.45
CA ARG A 729 -0.17 5.75 19.12
C ARG A 729 -0.06 5.61 20.62
N GLY A 730 -0.67 6.54 21.35
CA GLY A 730 -0.93 6.39 22.78
C GLY A 730 -2.28 5.73 23.01
N LEU A 731 -2.45 5.21 24.20
CA LEU A 731 -3.76 4.71 24.65
C LEU A 731 -3.97 4.90 26.15
N ALA A 732 -5.23 5.08 26.51
CA ALA A 732 -5.73 4.91 27.88
C ALA A 732 -6.72 3.76 27.88
N PHE A 733 -6.74 2.96 28.94
CA PHE A 733 -7.60 1.79 28.99
C PHE A 733 -8.27 1.58 30.35
N PHE A 734 -9.38 0.88 30.29
CA PHE A 734 -10.08 0.30 31.44
C PHE A 734 -10.40 -1.16 31.11
N ASP A 735 -9.94 -2.07 31.99
CA ASP A 735 -10.17 -3.50 31.84
C ASP A 735 -10.97 -4.04 33.03
N ILE A 736 -11.83 -5.01 32.75
CA ILE A 736 -12.56 -5.79 33.73
C ILE A 736 -12.59 -7.25 33.29
N GLY A 737 -12.27 -8.18 34.17
CA GLY A 737 -12.34 -9.60 33.85
C GLY A 737 -12.07 -10.51 35.04
N GLN A 738 -12.50 -11.77 34.88
CA GLN A 738 -12.28 -12.84 35.84
C GLN A 738 -12.56 -14.19 35.19
N ALA A 739 -11.94 -15.24 35.76
CA ALA A 739 -12.33 -16.63 35.49
C ALA A 739 -12.97 -17.27 36.70
N PHE A 740 -13.84 -18.23 36.45
CA PHE A 740 -14.63 -18.95 37.48
C PHE A 740 -14.58 -20.44 37.20
N SER A 741 -14.58 -21.27 38.26
CA SER A 741 -14.73 -22.71 38.12
C SER A 741 -16.16 -23.11 37.71
N SER A 742 -16.37 -24.37 37.34
CA SER A 742 -17.68 -24.88 36.93
C SER A 742 -18.74 -24.73 38.00
N VAL A 743 -18.37 -24.90 39.26
CA VAL A 743 -19.26 -24.81 40.42
C VAL A 743 -19.51 -23.36 40.89
N GLN A 744 -18.67 -22.43 40.56
CA GLN A 744 -18.82 -21.01 40.94
C GLN A 744 -19.83 -20.30 40.06
N ASN A 745 -20.69 -19.48 40.67
CA ASN A 745 -21.56 -18.56 39.96
C ASN A 745 -20.77 -17.31 39.52
N ILE A 746 -21.04 -16.79 38.34
CA ILE A 746 -20.49 -15.52 37.90
C ILE A 746 -21.04 -14.40 38.78
N SER A 747 -20.19 -13.75 39.57
CA SER A 747 -20.56 -12.68 40.48
C SER A 747 -19.80 -11.38 40.13
N TRP A 748 -20.53 -10.28 40.00
CA TRP A 748 -19.95 -8.97 39.71
C TRP A 748 -18.94 -8.47 40.76
N GLY A 749 -19.06 -8.90 42.00
CA GLY A 749 -18.12 -8.57 43.07
C GLY A 749 -16.73 -9.19 42.90
N GLU A 750 -16.64 -10.30 42.20
CA GLU A 750 -15.38 -11.00 41.95
C GLU A 750 -14.59 -10.46 40.78
N PHE A 751 -15.23 -9.70 39.90
CA PHE A 751 -14.52 -9.13 38.74
C PHE A 751 -13.41 -8.18 39.18
N ARG A 752 -12.23 -8.43 38.61
CA ARG A 752 -11.05 -7.61 38.76
C ARG A 752 -11.09 -6.48 37.78
N ARG A 753 -10.70 -5.28 38.22
CA ARG A 753 -10.79 -4.04 37.44
C ARG A 753 -9.45 -3.32 37.46
N SER A 754 -9.08 -2.74 36.35
CA SER A 754 -7.86 -1.94 36.25
C SER A 754 -8.03 -0.78 35.27
N VAL A 755 -7.17 0.22 35.43
CA VAL A 755 -7.00 1.34 34.49
C VAL A 755 -5.53 1.45 34.15
N GLY A 756 -5.24 2.10 33.03
CA GLY A 756 -3.85 2.34 32.69
C GLY A 756 -3.67 3.14 31.42
N VAL A 757 -2.41 3.34 31.10
CA VAL A 757 -1.97 4.06 29.89
C VAL A 757 -0.90 3.25 29.19
N GLY A 758 -0.69 3.54 27.92
CA GLY A 758 0.34 2.85 27.16
C GLY A 758 0.64 3.49 25.82
N ALA A 759 1.55 2.86 25.11
CA ALA A 759 1.92 3.22 23.75
C ALA A 759 2.02 1.97 22.88
N ARG A 760 1.58 2.08 21.64
CA ARG A 760 1.72 1.08 20.58
C ARG A 760 2.45 1.69 19.41
N TRP A 761 3.47 1.00 18.96
CA TRP A 761 4.30 1.45 17.87
C TRP A 761 4.42 0.39 16.78
N MET A 762 4.01 0.75 15.57
CA MET A 762 4.28 -0.05 14.36
C MET A 762 5.70 0.25 13.88
N SER A 763 6.68 -0.36 14.54
CA SER A 763 8.09 -0.15 14.23
C SER A 763 8.49 -0.87 12.93
N PRO A 764 9.62 -0.50 12.28
CA PRO A 764 10.17 -1.26 11.14
C PRO A 764 10.50 -2.72 11.47
N PHE A 765 10.64 -3.06 12.76
CA PHE A 765 10.94 -4.41 13.25
C PHE A 765 9.70 -5.18 13.71
N GLY A 766 8.51 -4.62 13.51
CA GLY A 766 7.24 -5.17 13.93
C GLY A 766 6.53 -4.36 15.03
N PRO A 767 5.32 -4.77 15.42
CA PRO A 767 4.54 -4.05 16.41
C PRO A 767 5.12 -4.19 17.81
N LEU A 768 5.22 -3.07 18.51
CA LEU A 768 5.66 -2.96 19.91
C LEU A 768 4.54 -2.39 20.77
N ARG A 769 4.39 -2.91 21.99
CA ARG A 769 3.43 -2.46 23.00
C ARG A 769 4.12 -2.27 24.33
N VAL A 770 3.87 -1.12 24.98
CA VAL A 770 4.25 -0.84 26.37
C VAL A 770 3.04 -0.28 27.07
N GLU A 771 2.54 -0.96 28.07
CA GLU A 771 1.29 -0.60 28.75
C GLU A 771 1.47 -0.74 30.27
N LEU A 772 1.17 0.31 31.02
CA LEU A 772 1.24 0.35 32.49
C LEU A 772 -0.18 0.33 33.05
N GLY A 773 -0.49 -0.71 33.80
CA GLY A 773 -1.80 -0.90 34.40
C GLY A 773 -1.79 -0.81 35.93
N PHE A 774 -2.86 -0.28 36.47
CA PHE A 774 -3.09 -0.10 37.91
C PHE A 774 -4.36 -0.84 38.34
N PRO A 775 -4.27 -1.85 39.21
CA PRO A 775 -5.45 -2.51 39.77
C PRO A 775 -6.30 -1.55 40.61
N LEU A 776 -7.62 -1.54 40.39
CA LEU A 776 -8.57 -0.71 41.15
C LEU A 776 -9.12 -1.42 42.40
N ASN A 777 -9.22 -2.75 42.40
CA ASN A 777 -9.77 -3.56 43.50
C ASN A 777 -8.80 -4.68 43.87
N LYS A 778 -7.66 -4.26 44.47
CA LYS A 778 -6.59 -5.18 44.89
C LYS A 778 -7.05 -6.16 45.95
N LYS A 779 -6.54 -7.38 45.87
CA LYS A 779 -6.56 -8.39 46.92
C LYS A 779 -5.14 -8.60 47.46
N SER A 780 -5.01 -9.30 48.58
CA SER A 780 -3.69 -9.64 49.13
C SER A 780 -2.88 -10.43 48.08
N GLY A 781 -1.63 -10.02 47.86
CA GLY A 781 -0.77 -10.61 46.87
C GLY A 781 -0.77 -9.88 45.51
N ASP A 782 -1.66 -8.92 45.27
CA ASP A 782 -1.63 -8.15 44.01
C ASP A 782 -0.57 -7.04 44.03
N GLU A 783 0.09 -6.83 42.91
CA GLU A 783 1.02 -5.72 42.72
C GLU A 783 0.28 -4.37 42.70
N THR A 784 1.00 -3.28 42.96
CA THR A 784 0.43 -1.92 42.86
C THR A 784 0.26 -1.43 41.45
N SER A 785 1.10 -1.87 40.57
CA SER A 785 1.08 -1.59 39.12
C SER A 785 1.85 -2.69 38.40
N VAL A 786 1.43 -2.98 37.17
CA VAL A 786 2.09 -3.96 36.30
C VAL A 786 2.44 -3.28 34.98
N LEU A 787 3.72 -3.32 34.63
CA LEU A 787 4.21 -2.89 33.34
C LEU A 787 4.19 -4.09 32.38
N GLY A 788 3.35 -4.02 31.37
CA GLY A 788 3.31 -4.99 30.29
C GLY A 788 4.12 -4.52 29.10
N PHE A 789 4.94 -5.39 28.54
CA PHE A 789 5.67 -5.19 27.29
C PHE A 789 5.41 -6.38 26.36
N SER A 790 5.22 -6.09 25.07
CA SER A 790 5.11 -7.12 24.04
C SER A 790 5.69 -6.63 22.72
N ALA A 791 6.46 -7.49 22.05
CA ALA A 791 7.01 -7.26 20.72
C ALA A 791 6.58 -8.39 19.78
N GLY A 792 6.18 -8.04 18.55
CA GLY A 792 5.82 -9.01 17.51
C GLY A 792 4.35 -9.42 17.44
N ASN A 793 3.55 -9.21 18.51
CA ASN A 793 2.12 -9.55 18.51
C ASN A 793 1.26 -8.34 18.91
N LEU A 794 0.27 -8.00 18.06
CA LEU A 794 -0.87 -7.15 18.45
C LEU A 794 -2.08 -8.04 18.74
N PRO A 795 -2.94 -7.67 19.68
CA PRO A 795 -4.12 -8.44 20.05
C PRO A 795 -5.15 -8.51 18.94
#